data_f903c73416008a0f6489b42c5129d641
#
_entry.id   f903c73416008a0f6489b42c5129d641
#
_cell.length_a   1.000
_cell.length_b   1.000
_cell.length_c   1.000
_cell.angle_alpha   90.00
_cell.angle_beta   90.00
_cell.angle_gamma   90.00
#
_symmetry.space_group_name_H-M   'P 1'
#
loop_
_entity.id
_entity.type
_entity.pdbx_description
1 polymer ?
#
loop_
_entity_poly.entity_id
_entity_poly.type
_entity_poly.pdbx_seq_one_letter_code
_entity_poly.pdbx_strand_id
1 'polypeptide(L)'
;APHTRVLRGGQVRRVPTREIVPGDWIVLGEGERVAADAVLRQAQSLTVDESLLTGESVPVRKRPSDAALAAAAAGPPGGDDLPQVYAGTLVTTGHGLAEVSATGGGTQVGRIGASLAAIEPAATPLQRSLRQLVRLFGTLALAGSGLLVLWHGLRGGDWVQGLLAGIALGMAMLPEEFPMALTVFLALGSWRLARMQVLARHPAVVEALGAVTVLCVDKTGTLTENRMALRRLVTPEADVTAQAGAPLPEPVHRLLEYAMLASRRGSTDPMDRALLTHGDQALNDTEHLHPDWRLEQEYALTPELLAMSQAWLDECGQRRVAAKGAPEAVIELCHLPPTSAADILAQVRRLADAGLRVLAVAEGSAAGAAPATDQHDYDFRFLGLVGFEDPLRASVPAAVAQARGAGIAVAMITGDHAATALAIARQAGIDTAAGALTGEQIAALDDAALAEAVRRVRVFARVLPEQKLRLVEALQSHGETVAMTGDGVNDAPALKAAHVGIAMGARGTDVAREAADLVLLDEDFSRIVGGVRMGRRIFDNLRKVMRYIVAIHVPIAGLALLPVLLGLPPLMLPAHVVLTEMVIDPICSLAFEGAPEDPRLMQRPPRHAREGLVGWPMLLQGVVQGGSVLLPTLLAYLLALRAGQHADVARTLAVVGLMAGNLLLVAVNLSAGLGWRALAAPGARPFWVVAVIA
;
A
#
# COMPACT_ATOMS: atom_id res chain seq x y z
N ALA A 1 -13.65 -22.55 -7.22
CA ALA A 1 -13.60 -23.83 -7.98
C ALA A 1 -14.68 -23.81 -9.07
N PRO A 2 -14.44 -24.33 -10.27
CA PRO A 2 -15.46 -24.35 -11.33
C PRO A 2 -16.61 -25.31 -11.02
N HIS A 3 -16.38 -26.32 -10.19
CA HIS A 3 -17.36 -27.32 -9.78
C HIS A 3 -17.27 -27.59 -8.27
N THR A 4 -18.41 -27.96 -7.69
CA THR A 4 -18.54 -28.30 -6.26
C THR A 4 -19.34 -29.58 -6.11
N ARG A 5 -19.05 -30.31 -5.05
CA ARG A 5 -19.82 -31.51 -4.64
C ARG A 5 -21.00 -31.09 -3.77
N VAL A 6 -22.20 -31.44 -4.19
CA VAL A 6 -23.44 -31.17 -3.43
C VAL A 6 -24.17 -32.47 -3.12
N LEU A 7 -24.82 -32.55 -1.98
CA LEU A 7 -25.69 -33.66 -1.59
C LEU A 7 -27.12 -33.25 -1.90
N ARG A 8 -27.70 -33.82 -2.96
CA ARG A 8 -29.10 -33.60 -3.37
C ARG A 8 -29.82 -34.95 -3.49
N GLY A 9 -30.97 -35.08 -2.85
CA GLY A 9 -31.76 -36.35 -2.89
C GLY A 9 -31.01 -37.56 -2.33
N GLY A 10 -30.15 -37.37 -1.33
CA GLY A 10 -29.34 -38.44 -0.73
C GLY A 10 -28.13 -38.88 -1.55
N GLN A 11 -27.84 -38.25 -2.70
CA GLN A 11 -26.72 -38.57 -3.56
C GLN A 11 -25.76 -37.43 -3.69
N VAL A 12 -24.45 -37.68 -3.56
CA VAL A 12 -23.40 -36.68 -3.83
C VAL A 12 -23.25 -36.52 -5.36
N ARG A 13 -23.46 -35.31 -5.85
CA ARG A 13 -23.32 -34.93 -7.27
C ARG A 13 -22.33 -33.80 -7.40
N ARG A 14 -21.60 -33.78 -8.50
CA ARG A 14 -20.71 -32.70 -8.89
C ARG A 14 -21.47 -31.74 -9.80
N VAL A 15 -21.65 -30.50 -9.35
CA VAL A 15 -22.38 -29.45 -10.09
C VAL A 15 -21.45 -28.26 -10.38
N PRO A 16 -21.69 -27.49 -11.45
CA PRO A 16 -21.03 -26.19 -11.63
C PRO A 16 -21.30 -25.27 -10.42
N THR A 17 -20.30 -24.60 -9.89
CA THR A 17 -20.42 -23.75 -8.68
C THR A 17 -21.49 -22.66 -8.86
N ARG A 18 -21.72 -22.16 -10.07
CA ARG A 18 -22.77 -21.18 -10.39
C ARG A 18 -24.22 -21.70 -10.20
N GLU A 19 -24.42 -23.00 -10.05
CA GLU A 19 -25.73 -23.66 -9.91
C GLU A 19 -26.07 -23.97 -8.44
N ILE A 20 -25.21 -23.55 -7.51
CA ILE A 20 -25.45 -23.69 -6.06
C ILE A 20 -26.47 -22.64 -5.63
N VAL A 21 -27.43 -23.06 -4.83
CA VAL A 21 -28.46 -22.19 -4.25
C VAL A 21 -28.48 -22.30 -2.74
N PRO A 22 -28.97 -21.27 -2.01
CA PRO A 22 -29.21 -21.39 -0.57
C PRO A 22 -30.10 -22.61 -0.25
N GLY A 23 -29.72 -23.36 0.80
CA GLY A 23 -30.35 -24.63 1.18
C GLY A 23 -29.71 -25.88 0.55
N ASP A 24 -28.80 -25.74 -0.42
CA ASP A 24 -27.99 -26.87 -0.87
C ASP A 24 -27.03 -27.34 0.22
N TRP A 25 -26.71 -28.62 0.22
CA TRP A 25 -25.71 -29.19 1.11
C TRP A 25 -24.42 -29.44 0.36
N ILE A 26 -23.35 -28.70 0.68
CA ILE A 26 -22.03 -28.84 0.07
C ILE A 26 -21.16 -29.80 0.88
N VAL A 27 -20.43 -30.65 0.17
CA VAL A 27 -19.44 -31.57 0.76
C VAL A 27 -18.07 -30.91 0.71
N LEU A 28 -17.47 -30.74 1.86
CA LEU A 28 -16.15 -30.12 2.07
C LEU A 28 -15.09 -31.21 2.28
N GLY A 29 -13.96 -31.07 1.64
CA GLY A 29 -12.82 -31.97 1.79
C GLY A 29 -11.50 -31.24 1.75
N GLU A 30 -10.46 -31.86 2.28
CA GLU A 30 -9.11 -31.31 2.35
C GLU A 30 -8.62 -30.86 0.97
N GLY A 31 -8.03 -29.67 0.89
CA GLY A 31 -7.55 -29.04 -0.34
C GLY A 31 -8.65 -28.40 -1.20
N GLU A 32 -9.92 -28.47 -0.81
CA GLU A 32 -11.02 -27.86 -1.56
C GLU A 32 -11.33 -26.44 -1.10
N ARG A 33 -11.70 -25.59 -2.05
CA ARG A 33 -12.21 -24.25 -1.74
C ARG A 33 -13.72 -24.29 -1.49
N VAL A 34 -14.14 -23.65 -0.42
CA VAL A 34 -15.55 -23.48 -0.07
C VAL A 34 -16.24 -22.65 -1.17
N ALA A 35 -17.34 -23.17 -1.72
CA ALA A 35 -17.98 -22.61 -2.91
C ALA A 35 -18.99 -21.49 -2.61
N ALA A 36 -19.56 -21.47 -1.40
CA ALA A 36 -20.57 -20.52 -0.98
C ALA A 36 -20.50 -20.35 0.55
N ASP A 37 -21.07 -19.27 1.09
CA ASP A 37 -21.19 -19.17 2.55
C ASP A 37 -22.17 -20.23 3.03
N ALA A 38 -21.77 -21.00 4.04
CA ALA A 38 -22.53 -22.13 4.52
C ALA A 38 -22.37 -22.33 6.03
N VAL A 39 -23.31 -23.08 6.61
CA VAL A 39 -23.30 -23.47 8.03
C VAL A 39 -22.99 -24.95 8.14
N LEU A 40 -21.96 -25.30 8.87
CA LEU A 40 -21.48 -26.65 9.05
C LEU A 40 -22.49 -27.46 9.87
N ARG A 41 -22.92 -28.58 9.31
CA ARG A 41 -23.86 -29.50 9.94
C ARG A 41 -23.18 -30.78 10.46
N GLN A 42 -22.11 -31.17 9.79
CA GLN A 42 -21.24 -32.28 10.21
C GLN A 42 -19.78 -31.93 9.90
N ALA A 43 -18.89 -32.30 10.80
CA ALA A 43 -17.45 -32.12 10.60
C ALA A 43 -16.65 -33.18 11.33
N GLN A 44 -15.50 -33.56 10.74
CA GLN A 44 -14.47 -34.36 11.38
C GLN A 44 -13.14 -33.63 11.21
N SER A 45 -12.61 -33.11 12.33
CA SER A 45 -11.31 -32.41 12.40
C SER A 45 -11.15 -31.31 11.32
N LEU A 46 -12.23 -30.60 11.01
CA LEU A 46 -12.23 -29.60 9.94
C LEU A 46 -11.51 -28.32 10.39
N THR A 47 -10.48 -27.95 9.65
CA THR A 47 -9.85 -26.62 9.74
C THR A 47 -9.91 -25.92 8.39
N VAL A 48 -10.09 -24.62 8.44
CA VAL A 48 -10.26 -23.79 7.24
C VAL A 48 -9.31 -22.60 7.31
N ASP A 49 -8.55 -22.39 6.26
CA ASP A 49 -7.77 -21.19 6.07
C ASP A 49 -8.71 -20.06 5.62
N GLU A 50 -8.97 -19.14 6.53
CA GLU A 50 -9.80 -17.95 6.32
C GLU A 50 -8.95 -16.70 6.05
N SER A 51 -7.65 -16.84 5.78
CA SER A 51 -6.73 -15.73 5.53
C SER A 51 -7.22 -14.81 4.42
N LEU A 52 -7.91 -15.35 3.42
CA LEU A 52 -8.60 -14.59 2.39
C LEU A 52 -9.52 -13.50 2.97
N LEU A 53 -10.19 -13.78 4.09
CA LEU A 53 -11.18 -12.90 4.72
C LEU A 53 -10.65 -12.20 5.98
N THR A 54 -9.68 -12.77 6.68
CA THR A 54 -9.18 -12.24 7.96
C THR A 54 -7.81 -11.59 7.84
N GLY A 55 -7.02 -11.98 6.82
CA GLY A 55 -5.60 -11.63 6.71
C GLY A 55 -4.70 -12.46 7.64
N GLU A 56 -5.27 -13.31 8.51
CA GLU A 56 -4.53 -14.14 9.45
C GLU A 56 -4.14 -15.48 8.81
N SER A 57 -2.85 -15.82 8.83
CA SER A 57 -2.34 -17.04 8.16
C SER A 57 -2.60 -18.34 8.92
N VAL A 58 -3.19 -18.26 10.12
CA VAL A 58 -3.46 -19.45 10.95
C VAL A 58 -4.82 -20.01 10.59
N PRO A 59 -4.90 -21.28 10.14
CA PRO A 59 -6.20 -21.92 9.89
C PRO A 59 -7.04 -22.00 11.16
N VAL A 60 -8.33 -21.74 11.01
CA VAL A 60 -9.30 -21.78 12.12
C VAL A 60 -10.04 -23.11 12.15
N ARG A 61 -10.24 -23.66 13.35
CA ARG A 61 -10.99 -24.87 13.55
C ARG A 61 -12.50 -24.57 13.44
N LYS A 62 -13.25 -25.47 12.81
CA LYS A 62 -14.69 -25.35 12.60
C LYS A 62 -15.44 -26.50 13.27
N ARG A 63 -16.57 -26.19 13.91
CA ARG A 63 -17.45 -27.18 14.58
C ARG A 63 -18.88 -27.11 14.03
N PRO A 64 -19.57 -28.26 13.94
CA PRO A 64 -20.97 -28.28 13.56
C PRO A 64 -21.84 -27.51 14.57
N SER A 65 -22.89 -26.87 14.08
CA SER A 65 -23.91 -26.24 14.94
C SER A 65 -25.16 -27.10 15.01
N ASP A 66 -25.70 -27.25 16.21
CA ASP A 66 -27.06 -27.76 16.43
C ASP A 66 -28.10 -26.76 15.88
N ALA A 67 -29.22 -27.29 15.35
CA ALA A 67 -30.18 -26.56 14.52
C ALA A 67 -30.75 -25.26 15.12
N ALA A 68 -30.74 -25.11 16.45
CA ALA A 68 -31.29 -23.95 17.15
C ALA A 68 -30.36 -22.71 17.18
N LEU A 69 -29.04 -22.89 17.08
CA LEU A 69 -28.04 -21.80 17.07
C LEU A 69 -27.76 -21.25 15.67
N ALA A 70 -28.15 -21.96 14.62
CA ALA A 70 -27.83 -21.62 13.22
C ALA A 70 -28.57 -20.38 12.70
N ALA A 71 -29.66 -19.96 13.33
CA ALA A 71 -30.46 -18.79 12.94
C ALA A 71 -30.00 -17.48 13.60
N ALA A 72 -29.15 -17.55 14.60
CA ALA A 72 -28.78 -16.42 15.43
C ALA A 72 -27.31 -16.01 15.23
N ALA A 73 -26.96 -15.36 14.22
CA ALA A 73 -25.69 -14.67 13.98
C ALA A 73 -24.74 -15.38 13.00
N ALA A 74 -24.68 -14.85 11.78
CA ALA A 74 -23.49 -14.93 10.96
C ALA A 74 -22.35 -14.27 11.77
N GLY A 75 -21.52 -15.08 12.43
CA GLY A 75 -20.32 -14.59 13.13
C GLY A 75 -19.34 -14.00 12.13
N PRO A 76 -18.43 -13.13 12.56
CA PRO A 76 -17.36 -12.65 11.69
C PRO A 76 -16.40 -13.81 11.36
N PRO A 77 -15.71 -13.76 10.17
CA PRO A 77 -14.63 -14.68 9.86
C PRO A 77 -13.51 -14.64 10.93
N GLY A 78 -12.77 -15.74 11.09
CA GLY A 78 -11.61 -15.83 11.99
C GLY A 78 -11.87 -16.37 13.39
N GLY A 79 -13.10 -16.74 13.71
CA GLY A 79 -13.43 -17.37 14.99
C GLY A 79 -13.22 -18.88 15.01
N ASP A 80 -12.49 -19.40 16.02
CA ASP A 80 -12.40 -20.82 16.30
C ASP A 80 -13.73 -21.36 16.77
N ASP A 81 -13.97 -22.63 16.46
CA ASP A 81 -15.15 -23.42 16.86
C ASP A 81 -16.51 -22.84 16.38
N LEU A 82 -16.48 -21.92 15.41
CA LEU A 82 -17.69 -21.41 14.77
C LEU A 82 -18.15 -22.35 13.65
N PRO A 83 -19.49 -22.50 13.43
CA PRO A 83 -20.02 -23.38 12.41
C PRO A 83 -20.03 -22.76 11.00
N GLN A 84 -19.74 -21.48 10.87
CA GLN A 84 -19.74 -20.80 9.57
C GLN A 84 -18.48 -21.12 8.78
N VAL A 85 -18.65 -21.43 7.49
CA VAL A 85 -17.60 -21.51 6.47
C VAL A 85 -17.93 -20.54 5.34
N TYR A 86 -16.95 -19.90 4.77
CA TYR A 86 -17.12 -18.76 3.87
C TYR A 86 -16.62 -19.06 2.45
N ALA A 87 -17.30 -18.52 1.47
CA ALA A 87 -16.92 -18.65 0.06
C ALA A 87 -15.46 -18.21 -0.19
N GLY A 88 -14.72 -19.01 -0.96
CA GLY A 88 -13.35 -18.74 -1.35
C GLY A 88 -12.28 -19.22 -0.36
N THR A 89 -12.60 -19.51 0.89
CA THR A 89 -11.69 -20.05 1.90
C THR A 89 -11.25 -21.48 1.56
N LEU A 90 -10.11 -21.93 2.10
CA LEU A 90 -9.52 -23.23 1.79
C LEU A 90 -9.63 -24.19 2.96
N VAL A 91 -10.17 -25.36 2.73
CA VAL A 91 -10.14 -26.46 3.73
C VAL A 91 -8.72 -26.99 3.81
N THR A 92 -8.08 -26.85 4.97
CA THR A 92 -6.68 -27.25 5.18
C THR A 92 -6.57 -28.69 5.69
N THR A 93 -7.48 -29.12 6.57
CA THR A 93 -7.56 -30.49 7.06
C THR A 93 -9.01 -30.91 7.28
N GLY A 94 -9.24 -32.23 7.28
CA GLY A 94 -10.52 -32.81 7.64
C GLY A 94 -11.59 -32.70 6.54
N HIS A 95 -12.81 -33.04 6.89
CA HIS A 95 -13.95 -33.02 5.98
C HIS A 95 -15.25 -32.67 6.73
N GLY A 96 -16.24 -32.21 5.97
CA GLY A 96 -17.52 -31.78 6.54
C GLY A 96 -18.65 -31.71 5.54
N LEU A 97 -19.85 -31.52 6.06
CA LEU A 97 -21.06 -31.28 5.31
C LEU A 97 -21.70 -29.98 5.80
N ALA A 98 -21.90 -29.03 4.90
CA ALA A 98 -22.39 -27.69 5.24
C ALA A 98 -23.61 -27.31 4.39
N GLU A 99 -24.59 -26.67 5.02
CA GLU A 99 -25.80 -26.15 4.36
C GLU A 99 -25.54 -24.70 3.90
N VAL A 100 -25.73 -24.44 2.62
CA VAL A 100 -25.50 -23.14 2.00
C VAL A 100 -26.47 -22.10 2.54
N SER A 101 -25.95 -21.02 3.11
CA SER A 101 -26.71 -19.90 3.63
C SER A 101 -26.80 -18.72 2.67
N ALA A 102 -25.71 -18.45 1.91
CA ALA A 102 -25.68 -17.36 0.94
C ALA A 102 -24.80 -17.70 -0.28
N THR A 103 -25.15 -17.14 -1.45
CA THR A 103 -24.45 -17.33 -2.71
C THR A 103 -24.21 -15.99 -3.41
N GLY A 104 -23.23 -15.93 -4.32
CA GLY A 104 -22.96 -14.76 -5.15
C GLY A 104 -22.75 -13.48 -4.35
N GLY A 105 -23.45 -12.41 -4.72
CA GLY A 105 -23.37 -11.12 -4.04
C GLY A 105 -23.80 -11.09 -2.57
N GLY A 106 -24.52 -12.13 -2.11
CA GLY A 106 -24.92 -12.29 -0.71
C GLY A 106 -23.84 -12.89 0.20
N THR A 107 -22.77 -13.48 -0.37
CA THR A 107 -21.64 -14.01 0.41
C THR A 107 -20.79 -12.89 0.99
N GLN A 108 -19.96 -13.19 1.98
CA GLN A 108 -19.01 -12.20 2.54
C GLN A 108 -18.11 -11.60 1.45
N VAL A 109 -17.52 -12.46 0.62
CA VAL A 109 -16.69 -12.01 -0.53
C VAL A 109 -17.53 -11.20 -1.54
N GLY A 110 -18.77 -11.61 -1.79
CA GLY A 110 -19.69 -10.92 -2.69
C GLY A 110 -20.08 -9.54 -2.21
N ARG A 111 -20.29 -9.35 -0.90
CA ARG A 111 -20.55 -8.03 -0.28
C ARG A 111 -19.35 -7.09 -0.41
N ILE A 112 -18.14 -7.62 -0.20
CA ILE A 112 -16.91 -6.86 -0.45
C ILE A 112 -16.84 -6.42 -1.91
N GLY A 113 -17.13 -7.32 -2.87
CA GLY A 113 -17.19 -7.01 -4.29
C GLY A 113 -18.22 -5.92 -4.64
N ALA A 114 -19.41 -5.97 -4.03
CA ALA A 114 -20.44 -4.94 -4.21
C ALA A 114 -20.02 -3.58 -3.64
N SER A 115 -19.39 -3.56 -2.47
CA SER A 115 -18.81 -2.34 -1.89
C SER A 115 -17.74 -1.74 -2.79
N LEU A 116 -16.87 -2.58 -3.37
CA LEU A 116 -15.87 -2.14 -4.34
C LEU A 116 -16.49 -1.52 -5.59
N ALA A 117 -17.57 -2.10 -6.10
CA ALA A 117 -18.25 -1.57 -7.29
C ALA A 117 -18.90 -0.19 -7.05
N ALA A 118 -19.34 0.08 -5.84
CA ALA A 118 -19.98 1.35 -5.45
C ALA A 118 -18.99 2.52 -5.28
N ILE A 119 -17.68 2.26 -5.14
CA ILE A 119 -16.67 3.31 -4.96
C ILE A 119 -16.24 3.84 -6.33
N GLU A 120 -16.61 5.08 -6.64
CA GLU A 120 -16.16 5.80 -7.86
C GLU A 120 -14.79 6.45 -7.62
N PRO A 121 -13.82 6.31 -8.54
CA PRO A 121 -12.53 7.00 -8.44
C PRO A 121 -12.72 8.53 -8.56
N ALA A 122 -12.30 9.29 -7.56
CA ALA A 122 -12.35 10.75 -7.61
C ALA A 122 -11.29 11.30 -8.58
N ALA A 123 -11.66 12.35 -9.36
CA ALA A 123 -10.70 13.05 -10.21
C ALA A 123 -9.56 13.65 -9.36
N THR A 124 -8.31 13.45 -9.79
CA THR A 124 -7.15 14.00 -9.06
C THR A 124 -7.13 15.51 -9.03
N PRO A 125 -6.51 16.15 -8.02
CA PRO A 125 -6.35 17.61 -7.97
C PRO A 125 -5.68 18.17 -9.23
N LEU A 126 -4.74 17.43 -9.80
CA LEU A 126 -4.06 17.75 -11.04
C LEU A 126 -5.02 17.83 -12.24
N GLN A 127 -5.86 16.81 -12.41
CA GLN A 127 -6.85 16.78 -13.51
C GLN A 127 -7.87 17.91 -13.38
N ARG A 128 -8.24 18.28 -12.15
CA ARG A 128 -9.15 19.43 -11.89
C ARG A 128 -8.49 20.75 -12.26
N SER A 129 -7.24 20.96 -11.84
CA SER A 129 -6.47 22.17 -12.16
C SER A 129 -6.26 22.32 -13.67
N LEU A 130 -5.95 21.21 -14.36
CA LEU A 130 -5.78 21.21 -15.82
C LEU A 130 -7.06 21.62 -16.54
N ARG A 131 -8.23 21.06 -16.17
CA ARG A 131 -9.52 21.45 -16.76
C ARG A 131 -9.85 22.93 -16.55
N GLN A 132 -9.50 23.49 -15.40
CA GLN A 132 -9.70 24.92 -15.13
C GLN A 132 -8.82 25.80 -16.01
N LEU A 133 -7.54 25.43 -16.18
CA LEU A 133 -6.61 26.13 -17.06
C LEU A 133 -7.06 26.11 -18.52
N VAL A 134 -7.38 24.93 -19.05
CA VAL A 134 -7.85 24.79 -20.43
C VAL A 134 -9.11 25.65 -20.68
N ARG A 135 -10.03 25.69 -19.71
CA ARG A 135 -11.20 26.55 -19.80
C ARG A 135 -10.82 28.05 -19.80
N LEU A 136 -9.93 28.47 -18.91
CA LEU A 136 -9.50 29.88 -18.83
C LEU A 136 -8.83 30.32 -20.12
N PHE A 137 -7.81 29.61 -20.58
CA PHE A 137 -7.07 29.92 -21.80
C PHE A 137 -7.98 29.82 -23.04
N GLY A 138 -8.81 28.78 -23.11
CA GLY A 138 -9.78 28.63 -24.21
C GLY A 138 -10.79 29.77 -24.32
N THR A 139 -11.31 30.24 -23.17
CA THR A 139 -12.22 31.41 -23.18
C THR A 139 -11.49 32.69 -23.59
N LEU A 140 -10.26 32.92 -23.11
CA LEU A 140 -9.44 34.04 -23.50
C LEU A 140 -9.05 33.99 -24.98
N ALA A 141 -8.70 32.80 -25.49
CA ALA A 141 -8.40 32.58 -26.90
C ALA A 141 -9.59 32.92 -27.79
N LEU A 142 -10.78 32.41 -27.49
CA LEU A 142 -11.99 32.68 -28.26
C LEU A 142 -12.40 34.19 -28.23
N ALA A 143 -12.32 34.78 -27.03
CA ALA A 143 -12.65 36.22 -26.89
C ALA A 143 -11.64 37.10 -27.61
N GLY A 144 -10.33 36.80 -27.46
CA GLY A 144 -9.27 37.57 -28.14
C GLY A 144 -9.33 37.44 -29.67
N SER A 145 -9.50 36.20 -30.16
CA SER A 145 -9.64 35.92 -31.60
C SER A 145 -10.86 36.62 -32.20
N GLY A 146 -12.01 36.51 -31.54
CA GLY A 146 -13.22 37.17 -31.98
C GLY A 146 -13.09 38.70 -32.02
N LEU A 147 -12.49 39.29 -30.97
CA LEU A 147 -12.21 40.72 -30.91
C LEU A 147 -11.25 41.15 -32.05
N LEU A 148 -10.22 40.38 -32.33
CA LEU A 148 -9.25 40.67 -33.38
C LEU A 148 -9.86 40.58 -34.77
N VAL A 149 -10.71 39.58 -35.04
CA VAL A 149 -11.47 39.44 -36.29
C VAL A 149 -12.39 40.69 -36.51
N LEU A 150 -13.15 41.05 -35.48
CA LEU A 150 -14.02 42.22 -35.51
C LEU A 150 -13.23 43.53 -35.72
N TRP A 151 -12.14 43.72 -34.99
CA TRP A 151 -11.28 44.88 -35.11
C TRP A 151 -10.75 45.06 -36.54
N HIS A 152 -10.22 43.97 -37.12
CA HIS A 152 -9.63 44.00 -38.45
C HIS A 152 -10.68 44.19 -39.55
N GLY A 153 -11.81 43.45 -39.45
CA GLY A 153 -12.92 43.57 -40.39
C GLY A 153 -13.59 44.95 -40.41
N LEU A 154 -13.79 45.54 -39.22
CA LEU A 154 -14.43 46.87 -39.11
C LEU A 154 -13.50 48.01 -39.51
N ARG A 155 -12.20 47.91 -39.31
CA ARG A 155 -11.24 48.99 -39.60
C ARG A 155 -10.63 48.89 -40.98
N GLY A 156 -10.38 47.71 -41.53
CA GLY A 156 -9.70 47.46 -42.78
C GLY A 156 -10.59 46.88 -43.90
N GLY A 157 -11.78 46.38 -43.56
CA GLY A 157 -12.69 45.72 -44.51
C GLY A 157 -12.22 44.32 -44.96
N ASP A 158 -11.04 43.85 -44.55
CA ASP A 158 -10.50 42.57 -44.93
C ASP A 158 -10.77 41.50 -43.85
N TRP A 159 -11.94 40.88 -43.95
CA TRP A 159 -12.37 39.84 -43.04
C TRP A 159 -11.54 38.56 -43.11
N VAL A 160 -10.92 38.26 -44.27
CA VAL A 160 -10.08 37.07 -44.46
C VAL A 160 -8.79 37.20 -43.67
N GLN A 161 -8.12 38.37 -43.80
CA GLN A 161 -6.92 38.68 -43.03
C GLN A 161 -7.22 38.71 -41.53
N GLY A 162 -8.37 39.27 -41.14
CA GLY A 162 -8.83 39.30 -39.78
C GLY A 162 -9.07 37.88 -39.24
N LEU A 163 -9.65 36.98 -40.02
CA LEU A 163 -9.87 35.59 -39.64
C LEU A 163 -8.53 34.83 -39.47
N LEU A 164 -7.59 35.00 -40.40
CA LEU A 164 -6.25 34.40 -40.32
C LEU A 164 -5.49 34.85 -39.07
N ALA A 165 -5.54 36.15 -38.77
CA ALA A 165 -4.93 36.72 -37.57
C ALA A 165 -5.63 36.19 -36.28
N GLY A 166 -6.97 36.08 -36.32
CA GLY A 166 -7.74 35.50 -35.22
C GLY A 166 -7.44 34.03 -34.98
N ILE A 167 -7.29 33.24 -36.04
CA ILE A 167 -6.86 31.82 -35.94
C ILE A 167 -5.44 31.73 -35.34
N ALA A 168 -4.50 32.56 -35.85
CA ALA A 168 -3.11 32.57 -35.33
C ALA A 168 -3.08 32.90 -33.82
N LEU A 169 -3.87 33.92 -33.39
CA LEU A 169 -3.98 34.29 -31.97
C LEU A 169 -4.63 33.16 -31.14
N GLY A 170 -5.69 32.54 -31.68
CA GLY A 170 -6.39 31.44 -31.02
C GLY A 170 -5.48 30.24 -30.77
N MET A 171 -4.68 29.87 -31.78
CA MET A 171 -3.66 28.82 -31.64
C MET A 171 -2.59 29.23 -30.62
N ALA A 172 -2.06 30.45 -30.71
CA ALA A 172 -1.03 31.00 -29.83
C ALA A 172 -1.45 31.11 -28.33
N MET A 173 -2.74 31.00 -28.04
CA MET A 173 -3.25 31.08 -26.67
C MET A 173 -3.72 29.73 -26.12
N LEU A 174 -3.75 28.67 -26.91
CA LEU A 174 -4.16 27.32 -26.48
C LEU A 174 -2.94 26.54 -26.04
N PRO A 175 -2.77 26.28 -24.73
CA PRO A 175 -1.59 25.59 -24.23
C PRO A 175 -1.68 24.07 -24.48
N GLU A 176 -1.43 23.64 -25.71
CA GLU A 176 -1.52 22.23 -26.15
C GLU A 176 -0.42 21.36 -25.52
N GLU A 177 0.68 21.97 -25.09
CA GLU A 177 1.80 21.27 -24.46
C GLU A 177 1.46 20.73 -23.07
N PHE A 178 0.47 21.27 -22.38
CA PHE A 178 0.10 20.81 -21.04
C PHE A 178 -0.29 19.32 -20.96
N PRO A 179 -1.27 18.86 -21.75
CA PRO A 179 -1.65 17.44 -21.74
C PRO A 179 -0.49 16.54 -22.14
N MET A 180 0.33 16.98 -23.10
CA MET A 180 1.46 16.23 -23.61
C MET A 180 2.58 16.13 -22.54
N ALA A 181 3.02 17.26 -21.97
CA ALA A 181 4.00 17.29 -20.90
C ALA A 181 3.56 16.41 -19.73
N LEU A 182 2.29 16.55 -19.29
CA LEU A 182 1.74 15.75 -18.22
C LEU A 182 1.82 14.24 -18.54
N THR A 183 1.40 13.84 -19.73
CA THR A 183 1.41 12.44 -20.15
C THR A 183 2.83 11.86 -20.14
N VAL A 184 3.80 12.60 -20.70
CA VAL A 184 5.19 12.18 -20.74
C VAL A 184 5.79 12.07 -19.33
N PHE A 185 5.58 13.07 -18.47
CA PHE A 185 6.12 13.06 -17.10
C PHE A 185 5.53 11.94 -16.25
N LEU A 186 4.22 11.70 -16.35
CA LEU A 186 3.58 10.62 -15.60
C LEU A 186 3.97 9.23 -16.15
N ALA A 187 4.12 9.08 -17.46
CA ALA A 187 4.57 7.83 -18.08
C ALA A 187 6.01 7.50 -17.68
N LEU A 188 6.93 8.47 -17.75
CA LEU A 188 8.32 8.30 -17.31
C LEU A 188 8.41 8.09 -15.79
N GLY A 189 7.54 8.73 -15.01
CA GLY A 189 7.41 8.52 -13.58
C GLY A 189 6.99 7.08 -13.25
N SER A 190 5.98 6.57 -13.93
CA SER A 190 5.51 5.18 -13.79
C SER A 190 6.61 4.18 -14.19
N TRP A 191 7.33 4.44 -15.27
CA TRP A 191 8.46 3.61 -15.69
C TRP A 191 9.60 3.58 -14.66
N ARG A 192 9.92 4.74 -14.04
CA ARG A 192 10.90 4.79 -12.94
C ARG A 192 10.44 4.05 -11.70
N LEU A 193 9.16 4.16 -11.33
CA LEU A 193 8.58 3.38 -10.23
C LEU A 193 8.67 1.88 -10.52
N ALA A 194 8.36 1.44 -11.74
CA ALA A 194 8.48 0.03 -12.13
C ALA A 194 9.91 -0.49 -11.98
N ARG A 195 10.95 0.33 -12.28
CA ARG A 195 12.35 0.00 -12.01
C ARG A 195 12.68 -0.12 -10.51
N MET A 196 11.91 0.53 -9.66
CA MET A 196 12.00 0.43 -8.20
C MET A 196 11.11 -0.68 -7.63
N GLN A 197 10.64 -1.63 -8.46
CA GLN A 197 9.73 -2.71 -8.07
C GLN A 197 8.36 -2.22 -7.58
N VAL A 198 7.92 -1.05 -8.01
CA VAL A 198 6.61 -0.46 -7.74
C VAL A 198 5.84 -0.33 -9.05
N LEU A 199 4.84 -1.14 -9.25
CA LEU A 199 4.01 -1.13 -10.45
C LEU A 199 2.82 -0.18 -10.26
N ALA A 200 2.75 0.88 -11.07
CA ALA A 200 1.61 1.79 -11.11
C ALA A 200 0.59 1.31 -12.16
N ARG A 201 -0.65 1.12 -11.76
CA ARG A 201 -1.75 0.75 -12.68
C ARG A 201 -2.20 1.95 -13.53
N HIS A 202 -2.20 3.13 -12.92
CA HIS A 202 -2.55 4.38 -13.59
C HIS A 202 -1.45 5.41 -13.40
N PRO A 203 -0.93 6.03 -14.47
CA PRO A 203 0.16 7.01 -14.34
C PRO A 203 -0.17 8.18 -13.40
N ALA A 204 -1.43 8.57 -13.28
CA ALA A 204 -1.86 9.67 -12.42
C ALA A 204 -1.59 9.44 -10.91
N VAL A 205 -1.44 8.18 -10.48
CA VAL A 205 -1.16 7.84 -9.08
C VAL A 205 0.20 8.38 -8.61
N VAL A 206 1.15 8.55 -9.53
CA VAL A 206 2.49 9.09 -9.21
C VAL A 206 2.39 10.48 -8.60
N GLU A 207 1.48 11.29 -9.11
CA GLU A 207 1.21 12.65 -8.59
C GLU A 207 0.55 12.59 -7.21
N ALA A 208 -0.48 11.73 -7.05
CA ALA A 208 -1.18 11.54 -5.78
C ALA A 208 -0.23 11.06 -4.68
N LEU A 209 0.68 10.13 -5.02
CA LEU A 209 1.69 9.61 -4.11
C LEU A 209 2.60 10.71 -3.55
N GLY A 210 2.97 11.70 -4.40
CA GLY A 210 3.76 12.87 -3.98
C GLY A 210 3.03 13.81 -3.02
N ALA A 211 1.69 13.74 -2.95
CA ALA A 211 0.85 14.56 -2.09
C ALA A 211 0.45 13.89 -0.78
N VAL A 212 0.84 12.63 -0.56
CA VAL A 212 0.47 11.84 0.63
C VAL A 212 0.88 12.57 1.91
N THR A 213 -0.08 12.72 2.82
CA THR A 213 0.09 13.31 4.16
C THR A 213 0.03 12.26 5.26
N VAL A 214 -0.77 11.19 5.04
CA VAL A 214 -0.91 10.07 5.98
C VAL A 214 -0.73 8.76 5.22
N LEU A 215 0.13 7.90 5.75
CA LEU A 215 0.37 6.55 5.26
C LEU A 215 -0.21 5.55 6.27
N CYS A 216 -1.36 4.98 5.94
CA CYS A 216 -1.98 3.89 6.70
C CYS A 216 -1.34 2.57 6.26
N VAL A 217 -0.76 1.86 7.21
CA VAL A 217 -0.03 0.62 6.93
C VAL A 217 -0.63 -0.55 7.68
N ASP A 218 -0.83 -1.65 6.99
CA ASP A 218 -1.11 -2.91 7.66
C ASP A 218 0.16 -3.44 8.32
N LYS A 219 0.03 -4.10 9.47
CA LYS A 219 1.16 -4.69 10.19
C LYS A 219 1.72 -5.89 9.44
N THR A 220 0.86 -6.90 9.25
CA THR A 220 1.25 -8.24 8.81
C THR A 220 1.66 -8.24 7.35
N GLY A 221 2.86 -8.75 7.04
CA GLY A 221 3.36 -8.81 5.67
C GLY A 221 3.84 -7.47 5.08
N THR A 222 3.44 -6.33 5.67
CA THR A 222 3.88 -4.98 5.25
C THR A 222 5.03 -4.46 6.12
N LEU A 223 4.78 -4.25 7.40
CA LEU A 223 5.82 -3.84 8.35
C LEU A 223 6.64 -5.03 8.83
N THR A 224 6.01 -6.19 8.95
CA THR A 224 6.63 -7.45 9.40
C THR A 224 6.87 -8.40 8.23
N GLU A 225 7.67 -9.45 8.49
CA GLU A 225 8.02 -10.44 7.47
C GLU A 225 6.92 -11.49 7.21
N ASN A 226 5.84 -11.48 8.00
CA ASN A 226 4.77 -12.47 8.00
C ASN A 226 5.31 -13.90 8.16
N ARG A 227 6.23 -14.09 9.07
CA ARG A 227 6.75 -15.39 9.48
C ARG A 227 6.94 -15.40 10.99
N MET A 228 6.59 -16.49 11.64
CA MET A 228 6.95 -16.65 13.04
C MET A 228 8.42 -16.94 13.17
N ALA A 229 9.07 -16.28 14.12
CA ALA A 229 10.45 -16.53 14.51
C ALA A 229 10.52 -16.74 16.03
N LEU A 230 11.31 -17.69 16.46
CA LEU A 230 11.62 -17.90 17.87
C LEU A 230 12.47 -16.72 18.36
N ARG A 231 12.01 -16.04 19.41
CA ARG A 231 12.67 -14.83 19.93
C ARG A 231 13.16 -14.95 21.36
N ARG A 232 12.43 -15.70 22.21
CA ARG A 232 12.76 -15.83 23.63
C ARG A 232 12.64 -17.29 24.07
N LEU A 233 13.59 -17.70 24.86
CA LEU A 233 13.59 -18.96 25.59
C LEU A 233 13.77 -18.62 27.06
N VAL A 234 12.78 -18.98 27.88
CA VAL A 234 12.77 -18.62 29.31
C VAL A 234 12.58 -19.88 30.13
N THR A 235 13.60 -20.20 30.92
CA THR A 235 13.60 -21.27 31.92
C THR A 235 13.62 -20.64 33.33
N PRO A 236 13.44 -21.41 34.40
CA PRO A 236 13.66 -20.89 35.76
C PRO A 236 15.07 -20.34 36.00
N GLU A 237 16.06 -20.80 35.21
CA GLU A 237 17.48 -20.50 35.41
C GLU A 237 18.00 -19.45 34.42
N ALA A 238 17.34 -19.26 33.27
CA ALA A 238 17.82 -18.39 32.20
C ALA A 238 16.68 -17.73 31.42
N ASP A 239 16.93 -16.50 30.96
CA ASP A 239 16.06 -15.76 30.04
C ASP A 239 16.90 -15.30 28.84
N VAL A 240 16.78 -16.02 27.72
CA VAL A 240 17.67 -15.93 26.56
C VAL A 240 16.93 -15.38 25.35
N THR A 241 17.54 -14.43 24.66
CA THR A 241 17.08 -13.97 23.35
C THR A 241 17.66 -14.88 22.27
N ALA A 242 16.80 -15.59 21.56
CA ALA A 242 17.19 -16.40 20.42
C ALA A 242 17.58 -15.53 19.22
N GLN A 243 18.77 -15.75 18.69
CA GLN A 243 19.25 -15.09 17.47
C GLN A 243 19.65 -16.17 16.45
N ALA A 244 19.26 -15.99 15.21
CA ALA A 244 19.60 -16.95 14.16
C ALA A 244 21.13 -17.10 14.02
N GLY A 245 21.62 -18.36 14.08
CA GLY A 245 23.04 -18.69 13.95
C GLY A 245 23.90 -18.40 15.18
N ALA A 246 23.34 -17.92 16.30
CA ALA A 246 24.06 -17.76 17.56
C ALA A 246 23.91 -19.01 18.41
N PRO A 247 24.99 -19.49 19.06
CA PRO A 247 24.92 -20.63 19.98
C PRO A 247 24.05 -20.29 21.20
N LEU A 248 23.22 -21.20 21.62
CA LEU A 248 22.39 -21.08 22.81
C LEU A 248 23.16 -21.60 24.05
N PRO A 249 22.95 -20.97 25.22
CA PRO A 249 23.52 -21.49 26.46
C PRO A 249 22.79 -22.76 26.91
N GLU A 250 23.53 -23.69 27.52
CA GLU A 250 23.09 -25.00 27.97
C GLU A 250 21.75 -25.05 28.74
N PRO A 251 21.43 -24.06 29.65
CA PRO A 251 20.18 -24.08 30.40
C PRO A 251 18.90 -24.04 29.57
N VAL A 252 18.98 -23.64 28.29
CA VAL A 252 17.82 -23.57 27.41
C VAL A 252 17.79 -24.70 26.35
N HIS A 253 18.82 -25.54 26.24
CA HIS A 253 18.87 -26.62 25.26
C HIS A 253 17.71 -27.58 25.47
N ARG A 254 17.50 -28.06 26.72
CA ARG A 254 16.40 -28.97 27.04
C ARG A 254 15.00 -28.37 26.76
N LEU A 255 14.82 -27.07 27.00
CA LEU A 255 13.58 -26.38 26.65
C LEU A 255 13.32 -26.44 25.14
N LEU A 256 14.34 -26.13 24.33
CA LEU A 256 14.24 -26.16 22.89
C LEU A 256 14.06 -27.55 22.33
N GLU A 257 14.82 -28.54 22.84
CA GLU A 257 14.69 -29.98 22.52
C GLU A 257 13.23 -30.45 22.67
N TYR A 258 12.63 -30.23 23.85
CA TYR A 258 11.26 -30.68 24.12
C TYR A 258 10.23 -29.84 23.35
N ALA A 259 10.48 -28.58 23.08
CA ALA A 259 9.65 -27.77 22.19
C ALA A 259 9.64 -28.33 20.75
N MET A 260 10.80 -28.80 20.25
CA MET A 260 10.90 -29.46 18.94
C MET A 260 10.22 -30.81 18.94
N LEU A 261 10.47 -31.65 19.97
CA LEU A 261 9.83 -32.97 20.13
C LEU A 261 8.30 -32.88 20.22
N ALA A 262 7.76 -31.81 20.79
CA ALA A 262 6.32 -31.51 20.81
C ALA A 262 5.80 -30.89 19.50
N SER A 263 6.67 -30.62 18.51
CA SER A 263 6.31 -30.05 17.25
C SER A 263 6.16 -31.09 16.16
N ARG A 264 5.12 -30.98 15.36
CA ARG A 264 4.87 -31.93 14.28
C ARG A 264 5.87 -31.74 13.14
N ARG A 265 6.65 -32.73 12.78
CA ARG A 265 7.55 -32.72 11.63
C ARG A 265 6.71 -32.58 10.34
N GLY A 266 7.06 -31.60 9.48
CA GLY A 266 6.31 -31.30 8.27
C GLY A 266 5.01 -30.50 8.49
N SER A 267 4.82 -29.92 9.68
CA SER A 267 3.70 -29.05 10.01
C SER A 267 3.66 -27.81 9.12
N THR A 268 2.45 -27.39 8.76
CA THR A 268 2.21 -26.07 8.12
C THR A 268 2.12 -24.95 9.15
N ASP A 269 2.03 -25.29 10.46
CA ASP A 269 1.99 -24.29 11.53
C ASP A 269 3.29 -23.46 11.57
N PRO A 270 3.19 -22.12 11.54
CA PRO A 270 4.36 -21.25 11.52
C PRO A 270 5.24 -21.34 12.77
N MET A 271 4.65 -21.63 13.95
CA MET A 271 5.41 -21.76 15.21
C MET A 271 6.18 -23.06 15.26
N ASP A 272 5.57 -24.16 14.80
CA ASP A 272 6.25 -25.45 14.66
C ASP A 272 7.46 -25.33 13.74
N ARG A 273 7.27 -24.72 12.59
CA ARG A 273 8.37 -24.49 11.63
C ARG A 273 9.47 -23.62 12.21
N ALA A 274 9.10 -22.59 12.99
CA ALA A 274 10.08 -21.73 13.64
C ALA A 274 10.92 -22.48 14.67
N LEU A 275 10.28 -23.34 15.49
CA LEU A 275 10.97 -24.20 16.47
C LEU A 275 11.91 -25.19 15.79
N LEU A 276 11.42 -25.93 14.81
CA LEU A 276 12.21 -26.95 14.10
C LEU A 276 13.39 -26.31 13.37
N THR A 277 13.14 -25.22 12.61
CA THR A 277 14.21 -24.56 11.85
C THR A 277 15.28 -23.95 12.75
N HIS A 278 14.88 -23.30 13.84
CA HIS A 278 15.83 -22.72 14.77
C HIS A 278 16.57 -23.76 15.57
N GLY A 279 15.86 -24.82 16.03
CA GLY A 279 16.43 -25.88 16.80
C GLY A 279 17.41 -26.77 16.02
N ASP A 280 17.09 -27.11 14.77
CA ASP A 280 18.00 -27.82 13.87
C ASP A 280 19.33 -27.06 13.67
N GLN A 281 19.30 -25.74 13.70
CA GLN A 281 20.50 -24.90 13.57
C GLN A 281 21.24 -24.73 14.89
N ALA A 282 20.53 -24.50 16.00
CA ALA A 282 21.10 -24.13 17.29
C ALA A 282 21.57 -25.34 18.09
N LEU A 283 20.95 -26.52 17.91
CA LEU A 283 21.29 -27.75 18.56
C LEU A 283 22.11 -28.73 17.67
N ASN A 284 22.51 -28.26 16.49
CA ASN A 284 23.34 -29.06 15.61
C ASN A 284 24.63 -29.45 16.34
N ASP A 285 25.09 -30.72 16.17
CA ASP A 285 26.24 -31.28 16.83
C ASP A 285 26.13 -31.35 18.37
N THR A 286 24.92 -31.32 18.93
CA THR A 286 24.64 -31.54 20.36
C THR A 286 23.91 -32.87 20.57
N GLU A 287 23.87 -33.35 21.84
CA GLU A 287 23.09 -34.52 22.25
C GLU A 287 21.58 -34.29 22.30
N HIS A 288 21.10 -33.06 21.98
CA HIS A 288 19.71 -32.68 22.06
C HIS A 288 18.94 -32.83 20.73
N LEU A 289 19.57 -33.35 19.67
CA LEU A 289 18.91 -33.75 18.42
C LEU A 289 18.78 -35.26 18.35
N HIS A 290 17.55 -35.74 18.15
CA HIS A 290 17.21 -37.16 18.18
C HIS A 290 16.60 -37.61 16.84
N PRO A 291 17.41 -37.79 15.78
CA PRO A 291 16.92 -38.23 14.46
C PRO A 291 16.38 -39.67 14.50
N ASP A 292 16.89 -40.50 15.39
CA ASP A 292 16.60 -41.95 15.48
C ASP A 292 15.44 -42.28 16.42
N TRP A 293 14.89 -41.29 17.16
CA TRP A 293 13.73 -41.51 18.00
C TRP A 293 12.48 -41.72 17.18
N ARG A 294 11.64 -42.68 17.62
CA ARG A 294 10.42 -43.04 16.90
C ARG A 294 9.19 -42.45 17.60
N LEU A 295 8.37 -41.72 16.84
CA LEU A 295 7.06 -41.24 17.31
C LEU A 295 6.14 -42.46 17.47
N GLU A 296 5.59 -42.67 18.69
CA GLU A 296 4.61 -43.69 18.98
C GLU A 296 3.18 -43.17 18.96
N GLN A 297 2.94 -42.01 19.60
CA GLN A 297 1.62 -41.46 19.78
C GLN A 297 1.63 -39.92 19.71
N GLU A 298 0.63 -39.39 19.09
CA GLU A 298 0.38 -37.94 19.05
C GLU A 298 -0.97 -37.66 19.74
N TYR A 299 -0.99 -36.67 20.64
CA TYR A 299 -2.18 -36.15 21.31
C TYR A 299 -2.43 -34.76 20.78
N ALA A 300 -3.48 -34.64 19.98
CA ALA A 300 -3.82 -33.37 19.34
C ALA A 300 -4.39 -32.38 20.36
N LEU A 301 -4.25 -31.10 20.06
CA LEU A 301 -4.88 -30.00 20.78
C LEU A 301 -6.40 -30.15 20.74
N THR A 302 -7.03 -30.04 21.91
CA THR A 302 -8.49 -30.09 22.04
C THR A 302 -9.03 -28.78 22.61
N PRO A 303 -10.32 -28.47 22.50
CA PRO A 303 -10.90 -27.28 23.10
C PRO A 303 -10.84 -27.25 24.62
N GLU A 304 -10.92 -28.45 25.22
CA GLU A 304 -10.86 -28.65 26.65
C GLU A 304 -9.43 -28.47 27.16
N LEU A 305 -8.42 -28.81 26.33
CA LEU A 305 -7.02 -28.69 26.66
C LEU A 305 -6.23 -28.11 25.48
N LEU A 306 -5.84 -26.84 25.58
CA LEU A 306 -5.07 -26.11 24.58
C LEU A 306 -3.59 -26.45 24.63
N ALA A 307 -3.28 -27.74 24.73
CA ALA A 307 -1.94 -28.31 24.68
C ALA A 307 -1.90 -29.53 23.77
N MET A 308 -0.79 -29.73 23.10
CA MET A 308 -0.49 -30.93 22.33
C MET A 308 0.69 -31.66 22.92
N SER A 309 0.67 -32.98 22.85
CA SER A 309 1.78 -33.80 23.33
C SER A 309 2.17 -34.87 22.31
N GLN A 310 3.45 -35.25 22.30
CA GLN A 310 3.98 -36.34 21.48
C GLN A 310 4.79 -37.29 22.35
N ALA A 311 4.49 -38.57 22.23
CA ALA A 311 5.23 -39.66 22.90
C ALA A 311 6.22 -40.29 21.93
N TRP A 312 7.48 -40.27 22.29
CA TRP A 312 8.61 -40.78 21.53
C TRP A 312 9.26 -41.95 22.23
N LEU A 313 9.73 -42.93 21.46
CA LEU A 313 10.55 -44.02 21.95
C LEU A 313 12.03 -43.71 21.64
N ASP A 314 12.86 -43.62 22.68
CA ASP A 314 14.29 -43.40 22.53
C ASP A 314 15.02 -44.71 22.14
N GLU A 315 16.32 -44.61 21.83
CA GLU A 315 17.14 -45.73 21.40
C GLU A 315 17.26 -46.86 22.47
N CYS A 316 17.04 -46.50 23.73
CA CYS A 316 17.06 -47.46 24.84
C CYS A 316 15.67 -48.07 25.10
N GLY A 317 14.67 -47.77 24.31
CA GLY A 317 13.30 -48.22 24.47
C GLY A 317 12.56 -47.52 25.61
N GLN A 318 13.05 -46.35 26.08
CA GLN A 318 12.36 -45.54 27.08
C GLN A 318 11.41 -44.55 26.37
N ARG A 319 10.25 -44.35 26.98
CA ARG A 319 9.28 -43.40 26.46
C ARG A 319 9.55 -41.99 27.00
N ARG A 320 9.70 -41.04 26.09
CA ARG A 320 9.81 -39.60 26.35
C ARG A 320 8.59 -38.91 25.82
N VAL A 321 7.99 -38.06 26.63
CA VAL A 321 6.80 -37.32 26.24
C VAL A 321 7.11 -35.85 26.28
N ALA A 322 6.80 -35.16 25.19
CA ALA A 322 6.97 -33.72 25.07
C ALA A 322 5.61 -33.04 24.89
N ALA A 323 5.33 -32.00 25.66
CA ALA A 323 4.12 -31.24 25.58
C ALA A 323 4.41 -29.75 25.33
N LYS A 324 3.59 -29.10 24.50
CA LYS A 324 3.57 -27.64 24.35
C LYS A 324 2.16 -27.14 24.16
N GLY A 325 1.91 -25.89 24.54
CA GLY A 325 0.57 -25.31 24.41
C GLY A 325 0.42 -23.96 25.05
N ALA A 326 -0.83 -23.54 25.21
CA ALA A 326 -1.15 -22.36 25.98
C ALA A 326 -0.57 -22.49 27.40
N PRO A 327 0.05 -21.43 27.93
CA PRO A 327 0.69 -21.51 29.25
C PRO A 327 -0.25 -22.04 30.34
N GLU A 328 -1.51 -21.66 30.33
CA GLU A 328 -2.53 -22.10 31.29
C GLU A 328 -2.76 -23.61 31.21
N ALA A 329 -2.86 -24.15 29.99
CA ALA A 329 -3.09 -25.59 29.76
C ALA A 329 -1.88 -26.44 30.17
N VAL A 330 -0.65 -25.95 29.88
CA VAL A 330 0.55 -26.67 30.30
C VAL A 330 0.77 -26.59 31.82
N ILE A 331 0.42 -25.49 32.47
CA ILE A 331 0.42 -25.35 33.93
C ILE A 331 -0.54 -26.35 34.56
N GLU A 332 -1.71 -26.55 33.98
CA GLU A 332 -2.73 -27.53 34.40
C GLU A 332 -2.17 -28.97 34.25
N LEU A 333 -1.62 -29.32 33.08
CA LEU A 333 -1.00 -30.61 32.83
C LEU A 333 0.13 -30.94 33.82
N CYS A 334 0.90 -29.95 34.24
CA CYS A 334 1.99 -30.11 35.22
C CYS A 334 1.50 -30.09 36.67
N HIS A 335 0.22 -29.94 36.93
CA HIS A 335 -0.39 -29.84 38.29
C HIS A 335 0.36 -28.88 39.21
N LEU A 336 0.79 -27.72 38.67
CA LEU A 336 1.59 -26.75 39.39
C LEU A 336 0.84 -26.08 40.55
N PRO A 337 1.49 -25.86 41.70
CA PRO A 337 0.85 -25.13 42.79
C PRO A 337 0.52 -23.68 42.40
N PRO A 338 -0.55 -23.09 42.98
CA PRO A 338 -1.06 -21.74 42.57
C PRO A 338 -0.01 -20.63 42.63
N THR A 339 0.96 -20.72 43.53
CA THR A 339 2.06 -19.74 43.65
C THR A 339 2.98 -19.79 42.44
N SER A 340 3.44 -20.97 42.05
CA SER A 340 4.29 -21.17 40.85
C SER A 340 3.54 -20.83 39.57
N ALA A 341 2.26 -21.18 39.49
CA ALA A 341 1.39 -20.82 38.37
C ALA A 341 1.30 -19.29 38.19
N ALA A 342 1.10 -18.56 39.29
CA ALA A 342 1.02 -17.08 39.28
C ALA A 342 2.32 -16.43 38.78
N ASP A 343 3.49 -16.95 39.19
CA ASP A 343 4.79 -16.45 38.76
C ASP A 343 5.03 -16.68 37.26
N ILE A 344 4.68 -17.86 36.75
CA ILE A 344 4.77 -18.20 35.31
C ILE A 344 3.81 -17.29 34.51
N LEU A 345 2.57 -17.11 34.94
CA LEU A 345 1.61 -16.22 34.26
C LEU A 345 2.05 -14.75 34.30
N ALA A 346 2.75 -14.32 35.34
CA ALA A 346 3.37 -12.99 35.37
C ALA A 346 4.48 -12.85 34.32
N GLN A 347 5.29 -13.90 34.11
CA GLN A 347 6.28 -13.95 33.04
C GLN A 347 5.63 -13.95 31.66
N VAL A 348 4.57 -14.74 31.45
CA VAL A 348 3.78 -14.76 30.22
C VAL A 348 3.27 -13.35 29.89
N ARG A 349 2.70 -12.64 30.87
CA ARG A 349 2.22 -11.27 30.68
C ARG A 349 3.35 -10.34 30.24
N ARG A 350 4.52 -10.41 30.88
CA ARG A 350 5.69 -9.58 30.49
C ARG A 350 6.13 -9.84 29.04
N LEU A 351 6.16 -11.10 28.63
CA LEU A 351 6.51 -11.47 27.26
C LEU A 351 5.44 -11.02 26.26
N ALA A 352 4.16 -11.17 26.60
CA ALA A 352 3.05 -10.71 25.78
C ALA A 352 3.02 -9.17 25.65
N ASP A 353 3.32 -8.43 26.72
CA ASP A 353 3.46 -6.97 26.71
C ASP A 353 4.63 -6.49 25.83
N ALA A 354 5.65 -7.35 25.67
CA ALA A 354 6.74 -7.15 24.71
C ALA A 354 6.35 -7.48 23.25
N GLY A 355 5.11 -7.93 23.01
CA GLY A 355 4.60 -8.28 21.68
C GLY A 355 4.83 -9.72 21.25
N LEU A 356 5.26 -10.59 22.15
CA LEU A 356 5.52 -11.98 21.84
C LEU A 356 4.28 -12.87 22.00
N ARG A 357 4.12 -13.84 21.12
CA ARG A 357 3.21 -14.95 21.31
C ARG A 357 3.93 -16.02 22.12
N VAL A 358 3.36 -16.43 23.25
CA VAL A 358 4.03 -17.28 24.23
C VAL A 358 3.38 -18.66 24.26
N LEU A 359 4.19 -19.71 24.17
CA LEU A 359 3.83 -21.09 24.49
C LEU A 359 4.64 -21.58 25.69
N ALA A 360 4.04 -22.46 26.47
CA ALA A 360 4.74 -23.22 27.51
C ALA A 360 5.14 -24.60 26.99
N VAL A 361 6.18 -25.13 27.56
CA VAL A 361 6.75 -26.47 27.23
C VAL A 361 6.93 -27.26 28.49
N ALA A 362 6.59 -28.54 28.39
CA ALA A 362 6.81 -29.53 29.48
C ALA A 362 7.38 -30.84 28.94
N GLU A 363 8.10 -31.53 29.80
CA GLU A 363 8.52 -32.92 29.59
C GLU A 363 7.65 -33.86 30.40
N GLY A 364 7.28 -34.99 29.85
CA GLY A 364 6.49 -36.00 30.51
C GLY A 364 7.21 -37.31 30.62
N SER A 365 6.90 -38.05 31.66
CA SER A 365 7.34 -39.43 31.86
C SER A 365 6.14 -40.39 31.97
N ALA A 366 6.34 -41.63 31.53
CA ALA A 366 5.33 -42.67 31.58
C ALA A 366 5.80 -43.85 32.43
N ALA A 367 4.95 -44.33 33.32
CA ALA A 367 5.20 -45.50 34.13
C ALA A 367 4.84 -46.85 33.45
N GLY A 368 4.22 -46.82 32.24
CA GLY A 368 3.67 -47.99 31.57
C GLY A 368 4.40 -48.45 30.31
N ALA A 369 4.22 -49.72 29.92
CA ALA A 369 4.78 -50.29 28.69
C ALA A 369 4.08 -49.84 27.38
N ALA A 370 2.87 -49.29 27.44
CA ALA A 370 2.12 -48.75 26.29
C ALA A 370 1.89 -47.27 26.46
N PRO A 371 1.69 -46.50 25.33
CA PRO A 371 1.26 -45.10 25.42
C PRO A 371 -0.02 -44.96 26.20
N ALA A 372 -0.15 -43.87 26.98
CA ALA A 372 -1.37 -43.56 27.71
C ALA A 372 -2.55 -43.25 26.74
N THR A 373 -3.76 -43.51 27.20
CA THR A 373 -4.96 -43.17 26.38
C THR A 373 -5.23 -41.69 26.38
N ASP A 374 -4.95 -40.99 27.48
CA ASP A 374 -5.09 -39.56 27.64
C ASP A 374 -3.74 -38.93 28.00
N GLN A 375 -3.52 -37.70 27.56
CA GLN A 375 -2.28 -36.98 27.88
C GLN A 375 -2.22 -36.59 29.37
N HIS A 376 -3.34 -36.50 30.11
CA HIS A 376 -3.35 -36.32 31.57
C HIS A 376 -2.82 -37.50 32.37
N ASP A 377 -2.69 -38.67 31.76
CA ASP A 377 -2.16 -39.87 32.43
C ASP A 377 -0.61 -39.86 32.53
N TYR A 378 0.04 -38.85 31.95
CA TYR A 378 1.49 -38.65 32.06
C TYR A 378 1.84 -37.70 33.21
N ASP A 379 2.98 -37.95 33.86
CA ASP A 379 3.54 -37.02 34.85
C ASP A 379 4.40 -35.96 34.14
N PHE A 380 3.88 -34.74 34.04
CA PHE A 380 4.54 -33.63 33.35
C PHE A 380 5.30 -32.71 34.29
N ARG A 381 6.53 -32.33 33.89
CA ARG A 381 7.36 -31.32 34.52
C ARG A 381 7.49 -30.10 33.61
N PHE A 382 7.17 -28.94 34.13
CA PHE A 382 7.32 -27.68 33.42
C PHE A 382 8.80 -27.36 33.13
N LEU A 383 9.15 -27.08 31.88
CA LEU A 383 10.51 -26.72 31.44
C LEU A 383 10.69 -25.24 31.28
N GLY A 384 9.69 -24.50 30.71
CA GLY A 384 9.84 -23.11 30.46
C GLY A 384 8.85 -22.57 29.44
N LEU A 385 9.13 -21.35 29.00
CA LEU A 385 8.33 -20.62 28.02
C LEU A 385 9.13 -20.36 26.74
N VAL A 386 8.48 -20.46 25.60
CA VAL A 386 9.00 -20.08 24.29
C VAL A 386 8.19 -18.94 23.73
N GLY A 387 8.86 -17.84 23.34
CA GLY A 387 8.25 -16.64 22.84
C GLY A 387 8.55 -16.45 21.34
N PHE A 388 7.51 -16.21 20.57
CA PHE A 388 7.59 -16.00 19.13
C PHE A 388 7.18 -14.57 18.77
N GLU A 389 7.80 -14.06 17.73
CA GLU A 389 7.38 -12.80 17.10
C GLU A 389 7.30 -12.96 15.58
N ASP A 390 6.52 -12.12 14.95
CA ASP A 390 6.63 -11.84 13.52
C ASP A 390 7.60 -10.65 13.38
N PRO A 391 8.86 -10.88 12.93
CA PRO A 391 9.90 -9.86 13.02
C PRO A 391 9.60 -8.67 12.12
N LEU A 392 9.90 -7.49 12.63
CA LEU A 392 9.87 -6.25 11.86
C LEU A 392 10.92 -6.30 10.75
N ARG A 393 10.54 -5.91 9.52
CA ARG A 393 11.50 -5.82 8.40
C ARG A 393 12.60 -4.79 8.71
N ALA A 394 13.83 -5.12 8.42
CA ALA A 394 15.00 -4.28 8.74
C ALA A 394 14.95 -2.88 8.11
N SER A 395 14.29 -2.72 6.95
CA SER A 395 14.15 -1.44 6.25
C SER A 395 13.13 -0.50 6.89
N VAL A 396 12.19 -1.00 7.69
CA VAL A 396 11.02 -0.24 8.17
C VAL A 396 11.37 0.92 9.09
N PRO A 397 12.21 0.79 10.13
CA PRO A 397 12.50 1.92 11.02
C PRO A 397 13.11 3.12 10.29
N ALA A 398 14.01 2.86 9.34
CA ALA A 398 14.64 3.90 8.53
C ALA A 398 13.62 4.57 7.59
N ALA A 399 12.74 3.78 6.97
CA ALA A 399 11.70 4.28 6.08
C ALA A 399 10.64 5.11 6.83
N VAL A 400 10.21 4.66 8.02
CA VAL A 400 9.30 5.43 8.88
C VAL A 400 9.94 6.75 9.33
N ALA A 401 11.21 6.74 9.73
CA ALA A 401 11.94 7.95 10.08
C ALA A 401 12.01 8.93 8.90
N GLN A 402 12.29 8.43 7.68
CA GLN A 402 12.30 9.24 6.46
C GLN A 402 10.91 9.82 6.14
N ALA A 403 9.84 9.03 6.27
CA ALA A 403 8.47 9.49 6.06
C ALA A 403 8.11 10.62 7.05
N ARG A 404 8.40 10.43 8.33
CA ARG A 404 8.19 11.45 9.37
C ARG A 404 9.01 12.72 9.14
N GLY A 405 10.28 12.58 8.74
CA GLY A 405 11.13 13.72 8.33
C GLY A 405 10.56 14.50 7.15
N ALA A 406 9.83 13.82 6.28
CA ALA A 406 9.10 14.40 5.15
C ALA A 406 7.72 14.99 5.53
N GLY A 407 7.37 15.00 6.82
CA GLY A 407 6.08 15.49 7.32
C GLY A 407 4.90 14.55 7.05
N ILE A 408 5.15 13.26 6.78
CA ILE A 408 4.12 12.26 6.54
C ILE A 408 3.85 11.52 7.85
N ALA A 409 2.59 11.50 8.29
CA ALA A 409 2.19 10.70 9.42
C ALA A 409 2.08 9.22 9.00
N VAL A 410 2.66 8.33 9.79
CA VAL A 410 2.50 6.88 9.58
C VAL A 410 1.54 6.34 10.64
N ALA A 411 0.48 5.69 10.21
CA ALA A 411 -0.54 5.09 11.05
C ALA A 411 -0.61 3.59 10.81
N MET A 412 -0.50 2.78 11.87
CA MET A 412 -0.58 1.32 11.77
C MET A 412 -2.00 0.84 12.07
N ILE A 413 -2.52 -0.03 11.20
CA ILE A 413 -3.84 -0.66 11.33
C ILE A 413 -3.62 -2.17 11.38
N THR A 414 -4.15 -2.85 12.43
CA THR A 414 -3.94 -4.29 12.60
C THR A 414 -5.11 -4.98 13.30
N GLY A 415 -5.29 -6.28 13.05
CA GLY A 415 -6.16 -7.17 13.82
C GLY A 415 -5.59 -7.57 15.18
N ASP A 416 -4.30 -7.32 15.43
CA ASP A 416 -3.61 -7.70 16.67
C ASP A 416 -4.15 -6.99 17.92
N HIS A 417 -3.80 -7.55 19.06
CA HIS A 417 -4.05 -6.96 20.36
C HIS A 417 -3.32 -5.61 20.53
N ALA A 418 -3.91 -4.69 21.27
CA ALA A 418 -3.38 -3.33 21.45
C ALA A 418 -1.94 -3.31 22.01
N ALA A 419 -1.62 -4.20 22.95
CA ALA A 419 -0.26 -4.29 23.53
C ALA A 419 0.78 -4.68 22.48
N THR A 420 0.51 -5.71 21.68
CA THR A 420 1.36 -6.16 20.57
C THR A 420 1.51 -5.08 19.51
N ALA A 421 0.40 -4.45 19.12
CA ALA A 421 0.39 -3.36 18.15
C ALA A 421 1.28 -2.18 18.60
N LEU A 422 1.16 -1.76 19.86
CA LEU A 422 2.00 -0.69 20.42
C LEU A 422 3.48 -1.08 20.51
N ALA A 423 3.78 -2.34 20.83
CA ALA A 423 5.17 -2.82 20.89
C ALA A 423 5.84 -2.74 19.50
N ILE A 424 5.17 -3.23 18.46
CA ILE A 424 5.67 -3.20 17.08
C ILE A 424 5.74 -1.75 16.55
N ALA A 425 4.74 -0.92 16.85
CA ALA A 425 4.73 0.49 16.46
C ALA A 425 5.93 1.25 17.04
N ARG A 426 6.28 1.01 18.31
CA ARG A 426 7.48 1.61 18.93
C ARG A 426 8.77 1.14 18.25
N GLN A 427 8.90 -0.16 17.95
CA GLN A 427 10.05 -0.70 17.22
C GLN A 427 10.16 -0.10 15.82
N ALA A 428 9.04 0.10 15.12
CA ALA A 428 8.99 0.73 13.81
C ALA A 428 9.26 2.24 13.84
N GLY A 429 9.22 2.90 15.00
CA GLY A 429 9.37 4.35 15.16
C GLY A 429 8.07 5.12 14.84
N ILE A 430 6.91 4.46 14.85
CA ILE A 430 5.59 5.09 14.73
C ILE A 430 5.25 5.77 16.05
N ASP A 431 4.54 6.89 15.99
CA ASP A 431 4.14 7.64 17.17
C ASP A 431 3.08 6.86 17.99
N THR A 432 3.41 6.58 19.25
CA THR A 432 2.55 5.86 20.20
C THR A 432 2.10 6.71 21.38
N ALA A 433 2.38 8.03 21.39
CA ALA A 433 2.11 8.89 22.53
C ALA A 433 0.61 8.94 22.93
N ALA A 434 -0.29 8.83 21.95
CA ALA A 434 -1.74 8.80 22.18
C ALA A 434 -2.29 7.42 22.50
N GLY A 435 -1.44 6.39 22.62
CA GLY A 435 -1.86 5.00 22.80
C GLY A 435 -2.41 4.37 21.53
N ALA A 436 -3.26 3.36 21.70
CA ALA A 436 -3.95 2.66 20.60
C ALA A 436 -5.47 2.82 20.74
N LEU A 437 -6.16 2.91 19.60
CA LEU A 437 -7.63 2.86 19.51
C LEU A 437 -8.04 1.47 19.06
N THR A 438 -8.93 0.80 19.84
CA THR A 438 -9.37 -0.56 19.50
C THR A 438 -10.59 -0.56 18.60
N GLY A 439 -10.82 -1.68 17.89
CA GLY A 439 -12.02 -1.86 17.05
C GLY A 439 -13.34 -1.65 17.80
N GLU A 440 -13.43 -2.08 19.08
CA GLU A 440 -14.60 -1.81 19.92
C GLU A 440 -14.81 -0.32 20.16
N GLN A 441 -13.74 0.41 20.46
CA GLN A 441 -13.80 1.86 20.63
C GLN A 441 -14.17 2.56 19.31
N ILE A 442 -13.59 2.11 18.16
CA ILE A 442 -13.95 2.63 16.84
C ILE A 442 -15.45 2.42 16.55
N ALA A 443 -16.00 1.26 16.90
CA ALA A 443 -17.41 0.96 16.71
C ALA A 443 -18.33 1.83 17.58
N ALA A 444 -17.88 2.21 18.78
CA ALA A 444 -18.63 3.06 19.71
C ALA A 444 -18.64 4.55 19.34
N LEU A 445 -17.68 5.01 18.50
CA LEU A 445 -17.57 6.40 18.07
C LEU A 445 -18.47 6.68 16.87
N ASP A 446 -19.12 7.83 16.86
CA ASP A 446 -19.72 8.39 15.64
C ASP A 446 -18.63 8.93 14.70
N ASP A 447 -18.99 9.30 13.48
CA ASP A 447 -18.02 9.71 12.47
C ASP A 447 -17.29 11.02 12.82
N ALA A 448 -17.93 11.94 13.54
CA ALA A 448 -17.30 13.19 13.99
C ALA A 448 -16.27 12.94 15.09
N ALA A 449 -16.61 12.11 16.08
CA ALA A 449 -15.70 11.74 17.15
C ALA A 449 -14.54 10.87 16.63
N LEU A 450 -14.80 9.95 15.68
CA LEU A 450 -13.77 9.17 15.03
C LEU A 450 -12.81 10.09 14.24
N ALA A 451 -13.34 11.03 13.49
CA ALA A 451 -12.53 12.01 12.76
C ALA A 451 -11.59 12.78 13.69
N GLU A 452 -12.05 13.22 14.88
CA GLU A 452 -11.15 13.89 15.84
C GLU A 452 -10.14 12.93 16.48
N ALA A 453 -10.52 11.67 16.75
CA ALA A 453 -9.62 10.67 17.33
C ALA A 453 -8.45 10.33 16.40
N VAL A 454 -8.68 10.16 15.08
CA VAL A 454 -7.64 9.81 14.08
C VAL A 454 -6.60 10.91 13.89
N ARG A 455 -6.86 12.14 14.34
CA ARG A 455 -5.87 13.23 14.33
C ARG A 455 -4.71 12.99 15.27
N ARG A 456 -4.94 12.31 16.40
CA ARG A 456 -3.97 12.11 17.48
C ARG A 456 -3.42 10.69 17.52
N VAL A 457 -4.31 9.70 17.33
CA VAL A 457 -3.94 8.28 17.40
C VAL A 457 -3.31 7.82 16.09
N ARG A 458 -2.22 7.03 16.20
CA ARG A 458 -1.49 6.45 15.06
C ARG A 458 -1.44 4.93 15.09
N VAL A 459 -2.03 4.28 16.09
CA VAL A 459 -2.08 2.83 16.23
C VAL A 459 -3.53 2.40 16.41
N PHE A 460 -4.00 1.57 15.49
CA PHE A 460 -5.37 1.03 15.49
C PHE A 460 -5.29 -0.48 15.60
N ALA A 461 -5.85 -1.04 16.68
CA ALA A 461 -5.72 -2.43 17.08
C ALA A 461 -7.07 -3.16 17.08
N ARG A 462 -7.09 -4.47 16.82
CA ARG A 462 -8.32 -5.28 16.71
C ARG A 462 -9.35 -4.68 15.73
N VAL A 463 -8.84 -4.13 14.62
CA VAL A 463 -9.68 -3.45 13.63
C VAL A 463 -10.33 -4.48 12.71
N LEU A 464 -11.64 -4.39 12.58
CA LEU A 464 -12.41 -5.18 11.63
C LEU A 464 -12.29 -4.60 10.21
N PRO A 465 -12.50 -5.40 9.15
CA PRO A 465 -12.39 -4.95 7.77
C PRO A 465 -13.18 -3.69 7.42
N GLU A 466 -14.45 -3.63 7.87
CA GLU A 466 -15.35 -2.48 7.63
C GLU A 466 -14.83 -1.21 8.30
N GLN A 467 -14.14 -1.35 9.42
CA GLN A 467 -13.57 -0.23 10.17
C GLN A 467 -12.33 0.35 9.48
N LYS A 468 -11.59 -0.46 8.68
CA LYS A 468 -10.45 0.05 7.88
C LYS A 468 -10.92 1.12 6.89
N LEU A 469 -12.06 0.89 6.23
CA LEU A 469 -12.69 1.88 5.35
C LEU A 469 -13.08 3.15 6.11
N ARG A 470 -13.78 3.02 7.25
CA ARG A 470 -14.18 4.17 8.09
C ARG A 470 -12.98 5.01 8.56
N LEU A 471 -11.86 4.37 8.88
CA LEU A 471 -10.62 5.08 9.26
C LEU A 471 -10.06 5.90 8.10
N VAL A 472 -10.04 5.34 6.88
CA VAL A 472 -9.60 6.06 5.68
C VAL A 472 -10.50 7.27 5.41
N GLU A 473 -11.82 7.09 5.45
CA GLU A 473 -12.81 8.15 5.24
C GLU A 473 -12.72 9.24 6.33
N ALA A 474 -12.51 8.86 7.59
CA ALA A 474 -12.32 9.79 8.69
C ALA A 474 -11.07 10.65 8.51
N LEU A 475 -9.94 10.08 8.04
CA LEU A 475 -8.74 10.84 7.71
C LEU A 475 -8.96 11.79 6.53
N GLN A 476 -9.66 11.33 5.49
CA GLN A 476 -9.97 12.14 4.30
C GLN A 476 -10.89 13.32 4.63
N SER A 477 -11.83 13.16 5.57
CA SER A 477 -12.74 14.24 5.99
C SER A 477 -12.01 15.46 6.56
N HIS A 478 -10.79 15.25 7.09
CA HIS A 478 -9.91 16.34 7.53
C HIS A 478 -9.04 16.94 6.42
N GLY A 479 -9.20 16.51 5.19
CA GLY A 479 -8.42 16.97 4.05
C GLY A 479 -7.05 16.31 3.93
N GLU A 480 -6.83 15.20 4.64
CA GLU A 480 -5.61 14.40 4.51
C GLU A 480 -5.60 13.65 3.17
N THR A 481 -4.43 13.57 2.56
CA THR A 481 -4.20 12.71 1.40
C THR A 481 -3.70 11.37 1.91
N VAL A 482 -4.58 10.37 1.90
CA VAL A 482 -4.35 9.06 2.51
C VAL A 482 -3.78 8.08 1.49
N ALA A 483 -2.64 7.47 1.80
CA ALA A 483 -2.20 6.23 1.18
C ALA A 483 -2.51 5.05 2.12
N MET A 484 -3.01 3.94 1.59
CA MET A 484 -3.37 2.73 2.36
C MET A 484 -2.66 1.52 1.78
N THR A 485 -2.00 0.73 2.65
CA THR A 485 -1.44 -0.57 2.25
C THR A 485 -2.35 -1.71 2.71
N GLY A 486 -2.37 -2.80 1.95
CA GLY A 486 -3.10 -4.00 2.32
C GLY A 486 -2.75 -5.16 1.38
N ASP A 487 -3.02 -6.40 1.82
CA ASP A 487 -2.76 -7.61 1.04
C ASP A 487 -3.99 -8.53 0.94
N GLY A 488 -4.98 -8.34 1.81
CA GLY A 488 -6.19 -9.15 1.89
C GLY A 488 -7.37 -8.61 1.06
N VAL A 489 -8.36 -9.49 0.83
CA VAL A 489 -9.66 -9.10 0.24
C VAL A 489 -10.36 -8.05 1.11
N ASN A 490 -10.18 -8.14 2.42
CA ASN A 490 -10.74 -7.21 3.40
C ASN A 490 -10.21 -5.79 3.31
N ASP A 491 -9.01 -5.62 2.76
CA ASP A 491 -8.40 -4.31 2.57
C ASP A 491 -8.89 -3.62 1.30
N ALA A 492 -9.45 -4.39 0.38
CA ALA A 492 -9.81 -3.89 -0.94
C ALA A 492 -10.75 -2.68 -0.93
N PRO A 493 -11.80 -2.59 -0.07
CA PRO A 493 -12.60 -1.37 0.03
C PRO A 493 -11.79 -0.16 0.53
N ALA A 494 -10.94 -0.33 1.54
CA ALA A 494 -10.10 0.73 2.07
C ALA A 494 -9.00 1.15 1.07
N LEU A 495 -8.40 0.18 0.35
CA LEU A 495 -7.45 0.44 -0.74
C LEU A 495 -8.08 1.28 -1.86
N LYS A 496 -9.30 0.93 -2.27
CA LYS A 496 -10.00 1.65 -3.34
C LYS A 496 -10.50 3.03 -2.92
N ALA A 497 -10.88 3.20 -1.66
CA ALA A 497 -11.33 4.48 -1.12
C ALA A 497 -10.18 5.44 -0.82
N ALA A 498 -8.98 4.95 -0.54
CA ALA A 498 -7.80 5.78 -0.34
C ALA A 498 -7.44 6.60 -1.58
N HIS A 499 -6.72 7.72 -1.39
CA HIS A 499 -6.19 8.48 -2.53
C HIS A 499 -5.11 7.70 -3.30
N VAL A 500 -4.41 6.80 -2.60
CA VAL A 500 -3.43 5.87 -3.17
C VAL A 500 -3.58 4.52 -2.46
N GLY A 501 -4.18 3.54 -3.11
CA GLY A 501 -4.20 2.16 -2.66
C GLY A 501 -2.91 1.44 -3.07
N ILE A 502 -2.29 0.70 -2.15
CA ILE A 502 -1.02 0.01 -2.35
C ILE A 502 -1.17 -1.45 -1.94
N ALA A 503 -1.07 -2.37 -2.88
CA ALA A 503 -1.12 -3.81 -2.61
C ALA A 503 0.26 -4.45 -2.61
N MET A 504 0.40 -5.56 -1.86
CA MET A 504 1.58 -6.42 -1.92
C MET A 504 1.53 -7.31 -3.16
N GLY A 505 2.68 -7.50 -3.82
CA GLY A 505 2.75 -8.19 -5.11
C GLY A 505 2.69 -9.71 -4.99
N ALA A 506 3.58 -10.30 -4.20
CA ALA A 506 3.71 -11.75 -4.11
C ALA A 506 2.62 -12.39 -3.24
N ARG A 507 2.24 -11.76 -2.13
CA ARG A 507 1.27 -12.27 -1.16
C ARG A 507 -0.12 -11.70 -1.32
N GLY A 508 -0.23 -10.50 -1.89
CA GLY A 508 -1.52 -9.83 -2.07
C GLY A 508 -2.49 -10.70 -2.87
N THR A 509 -3.73 -10.74 -2.44
CA THR A 509 -4.81 -11.39 -3.18
C THR A 509 -5.05 -10.67 -4.50
N ASP A 510 -5.59 -11.39 -5.49
CA ASP A 510 -5.96 -10.76 -6.78
C ASP A 510 -6.92 -9.59 -6.58
N VAL A 511 -7.86 -9.70 -5.62
CA VAL A 511 -8.82 -8.66 -5.29
C VAL A 511 -8.13 -7.41 -4.72
N ALA A 512 -7.17 -7.58 -3.81
CA ALA A 512 -6.40 -6.46 -3.27
C ALA A 512 -5.55 -5.79 -4.35
N ARG A 513 -4.86 -6.59 -5.19
CA ARG A 513 -4.10 -6.06 -6.34
C ARG A 513 -4.99 -5.33 -7.34
N GLU A 514 -6.22 -5.82 -7.57
CA GLU A 514 -7.15 -5.18 -8.50
C GLU A 514 -7.75 -3.89 -7.94
N ALA A 515 -7.97 -3.80 -6.64
CA ALA A 515 -8.47 -2.61 -5.97
C ALA A 515 -7.41 -1.51 -5.81
N ALA A 516 -6.13 -1.88 -5.78
CA ALA A 516 -5.02 -0.97 -5.53
C ALA A 516 -4.58 -0.21 -6.79
N ASP A 517 -4.04 1.00 -6.59
CA ASP A 517 -3.42 1.83 -7.63
C ASP A 517 -1.95 1.46 -7.88
N LEU A 518 -1.27 0.98 -6.83
CA LEU A 518 0.13 0.57 -6.84
C LEU A 518 0.28 -0.87 -6.34
N VAL A 519 1.23 -1.60 -6.92
CA VAL A 519 1.60 -2.96 -6.48
C VAL A 519 3.09 -2.99 -6.19
N LEU A 520 3.47 -3.39 -4.96
CA LEU A 520 4.87 -3.57 -4.52
C LEU A 520 5.33 -4.98 -4.86
N LEU A 521 6.20 -5.14 -5.85
CA LEU A 521 6.61 -6.46 -6.33
C LEU A 521 7.55 -7.20 -5.37
N ASP A 522 8.39 -6.48 -4.62
CA ASP A 522 9.36 -7.00 -3.64
C ASP A 522 8.88 -6.89 -2.17
N GLU A 523 7.65 -6.40 -1.96
CA GLU A 523 7.02 -6.23 -0.64
C GLU A 523 7.84 -5.37 0.36
N ASP A 524 8.78 -4.57 -0.13
CA ASP A 524 9.58 -3.69 0.71
C ASP A 524 8.88 -2.35 0.96
N PHE A 525 8.49 -2.11 2.20
CA PHE A 525 7.85 -0.87 2.65
C PHE A 525 8.66 0.40 2.29
N SER A 526 9.98 0.32 2.25
CA SER A 526 10.84 1.45 1.90
C SER A 526 10.60 1.99 0.49
N ARG A 527 10.08 1.14 -0.42
CA ARG A 527 9.70 1.52 -1.79
C ARG A 527 8.55 2.53 -1.82
N ILE A 528 7.64 2.48 -0.86
CA ILE A 528 6.54 3.46 -0.75
C ILE A 528 7.13 4.85 -0.51
N VAL A 529 8.06 4.97 0.42
CA VAL A 529 8.71 6.25 0.74
C VAL A 529 9.54 6.75 -0.44
N GLY A 530 10.24 5.83 -1.14
CA GLY A 530 10.92 6.13 -2.40
C GLY A 530 9.97 6.61 -3.50
N GLY A 531 8.79 6.00 -3.58
CA GLY A 531 7.71 6.41 -4.48
C GLY A 531 7.16 7.81 -4.17
N VAL A 532 6.95 8.14 -2.89
CA VAL A 532 6.56 9.49 -2.47
C VAL A 532 7.62 10.52 -2.91
N ARG A 533 8.90 10.22 -2.69
CA ARG A 533 10.01 11.06 -3.14
C ARG A 533 9.94 11.30 -4.66
N MET A 534 9.71 10.24 -5.43
CA MET A 534 9.55 10.33 -6.89
C MET A 534 8.34 11.18 -7.27
N GLY A 535 7.20 10.98 -6.64
CA GLY A 535 5.97 11.77 -6.88
C GLY A 535 6.18 13.26 -6.61
N ARG A 536 6.84 13.62 -5.50
CA ARG A 536 7.21 15.01 -5.17
C ARG A 536 8.14 15.62 -6.21
N ARG A 537 9.16 14.87 -6.66
CA ARG A 537 10.07 15.32 -7.72
C ARG A 537 9.34 15.61 -9.03
N ILE A 538 8.46 14.69 -9.43
CA ILE A 538 7.67 14.87 -10.66
C ILE A 538 6.77 16.08 -10.55
N PHE A 539 6.12 16.28 -9.41
CA PHE A 539 5.29 17.46 -9.20
C PHE A 539 6.08 18.77 -9.24
N ASP A 540 7.26 18.83 -8.62
CA ASP A 540 8.13 20.02 -8.68
C ASP A 540 8.58 20.30 -10.11
N ASN A 541 8.92 19.27 -10.89
CA ASN A 541 9.30 19.42 -12.28
C ASN A 541 8.10 19.85 -13.14
N LEU A 542 6.90 19.30 -12.91
CA LEU A 542 5.68 19.76 -13.55
C LEU A 542 5.40 21.25 -13.27
N ARG A 543 5.62 21.73 -12.03
CA ARG A 543 5.47 23.17 -11.72
C ARG A 543 6.44 24.04 -12.51
N LYS A 544 7.68 23.56 -12.74
CA LYS A 544 8.66 24.28 -13.57
C LYS A 544 8.19 24.36 -15.02
N VAL A 545 7.73 23.25 -15.59
CA VAL A 545 7.15 23.20 -16.93
C VAL A 545 5.94 24.12 -17.05
N MET A 546 5.03 24.07 -16.09
CA MET A 546 3.84 24.93 -16.09
C MET A 546 4.20 26.41 -16.09
N ARG A 547 5.19 26.81 -15.31
CA ARG A 547 5.69 28.20 -15.30
C ARG A 547 6.28 28.59 -16.65
N TYR A 548 7.06 27.70 -17.23
CA TYR A 548 7.64 27.89 -18.55
C TYR A 548 6.57 28.05 -19.62
N ILE A 549 5.58 27.14 -19.67
CA ILE A 549 4.47 27.20 -20.65
C ILE A 549 3.71 28.53 -20.53
N VAL A 550 3.35 28.95 -19.30
CA VAL A 550 2.70 30.26 -19.11
C VAL A 550 3.59 31.40 -19.63
N ALA A 551 4.91 31.31 -19.40
CA ALA A 551 5.85 32.35 -19.81
C ALA A 551 5.99 32.48 -21.34
N ILE A 552 6.03 31.35 -22.08
CA ILE A 552 6.21 31.38 -23.55
C ILE A 552 4.96 31.84 -24.29
N HIS A 553 3.76 31.58 -23.76
CA HIS A 553 2.52 32.02 -24.41
C HIS A 553 2.36 33.56 -24.41
N VAL A 554 2.99 34.26 -23.47
CA VAL A 554 2.95 35.71 -23.42
C VAL A 554 3.60 36.36 -24.66
N PRO A 555 4.87 36.03 -25.02
CA PRO A 555 5.49 36.59 -26.22
C PRO A 555 4.82 36.09 -27.51
N ILE A 556 4.38 34.83 -27.61
CA ILE A 556 3.76 34.28 -28.81
C ILE A 556 2.43 35.00 -29.07
N ALA A 557 1.54 35.08 -28.06
CA ALA A 557 0.27 35.80 -28.17
C ALA A 557 0.47 37.30 -28.36
N GLY A 558 1.45 37.91 -27.68
CA GLY A 558 1.77 39.34 -27.83
C GLY A 558 2.26 39.70 -29.23
N LEU A 559 3.15 38.85 -29.82
CA LEU A 559 3.66 39.05 -31.17
C LEU A 559 2.60 38.74 -32.26
N ALA A 560 1.61 37.91 -31.97
CA ALA A 560 0.47 37.69 -32.85
C ALA A 560 -0.53 38.88 -32.81
N LEU A 561 -0.72 39.49 -31.65
CA LEU A 561 -1.74 40.52 -31.41
C LEU A 561 -1.22 41.94 -31.65
N LEU A 562 -0.09 42.31 -31.00
CA LEU A 562 0.33 43.74 -30.96
C LEU A 562 0.68 44.33 -32.33
N PRO A 563 1.39 43.70 -33.26
CA PRO A 563 1.65 44.24 -34.57
C PRO A 563 0.36 44.58 -35.35
N VAL A 564 -0.64 43.67 -35.27
CA VAL A 564 -1.93 43.86 -35.96
C VAL A 564 -2.72 45.05 -35.37
N LEU A 565 -2.75 45.17 -34.04
CA LEU A 565 -3.39 46.32 -33.36
C LEU A 565 -2.72 47.66 -33.68
N LEU A 566 -1.41 47.63 -33.88
CA LEU A 566 -0.62 48.83 -34.24
C LEU A 566 -0.67 49.15 -35.74
N GLY A 567 -1.38 48.35 -36.55
CA GLY A 567 -1.47 48.53 -37.99
C GLY A 567 -0.19 48.20 -38.76
N LEU A 568 0.67 47.38 -38.16
CA LEU A 568 1.91 46.84 -38.73
C LEU A 568 1.66 45.52 -39.48
N PRO A 569 2.56 45.13 -40.39
CA PRO A 569 2.48 43.81 -41.01
C PRO A 569 2.37 42.71 -39.97
N PRO A 570 1.57 41.63 -40.16
CA PRO A 570 1.47 40.53 -39.21
C PRO A 570 2.83 39.90 -39.01
N LEU A 571 3.29 39.77 -37.74
CA LEU A 571 4.57 39.13 -37.41
C LEU A 571 4.42 37.62 -37.36
N MET A 572 3.45 37.12 -36.58
CA MET A 572 3.18 35.70 -36.46
C MET A 572 2.14 35.25 -37.47
N LEU A 573 2.54 34.37 -38.37
CA LEU A 573 1.65 33.68 -39.30
C LEU A 573 1.27 32.33 -38.69
N PRO A 574 0.13 31.71 -39.07
CA PRO A 574 -0.24 30.39 -38.54
C PRO A 574 0.86 29.33 -38.62
N ALA A 575 1.65 29.32 -39.69
CA ALA A 575 2.77 28.39 -39.85
C ALA A 575 3.90 28.60 -38.79
N HIS A 576 4.15 29.87 -38.41
CA HIS A 576 5.13 30.15 -37.36
C HIS A 576 4.63 29.69 -35.99
N VAL A 577 3.35 29.86 -35.70
CA VAL A 577 2.70 29.37 -34.46
C VAL A 577 2.78 27.85 -34.40
N VAL A 578 2.40 27.17 -35.49
CA VAL A 578 2.51 25.69 -35.55
C VAL A 578 3.95 25.22 -35.30
N LEU A 579 4.97 25.86 -35.91
CA LEU A 579 6.36 25.49 -35.72
C LEU A 579 6.80 25.68 -34.25
N THR A 580 6.46 26.81 -33.63
CA THR A 580 6.85 27.07 -32.24
C THR A 580 6.11 26.16 -31.26
N GLU A 581 4.79 26.05 -31.33
CA GLU A 581 3.98 25.34 -30.35
C GLU A 581 3.96 23.83 -30.54
N MET A 582 3.95 23.32 -31.78
CA MET A 582 3.87 21.87 -32.01
C MET A 582 5.24 21.18 -32.10
N VAL A 583 6.32 21.91 -32.34
CA VAL A 583 7.67 21.32 -32.53
C VAL A 583 8.63 21.79 -31.45
N ILE A 584 8.82 23.11 -31.29
CA ILE A 584 9.88 23.65 -30.43
C ILE A 584 9.53 23.55 -28.97
N ASP A 585 8.34 23.99 -28.57
CA ASP A 585 7.96 24.08 -27.17
C ASP A 585 7.76 22.71 -26.49
N PRO A 586 7.22 21.67 -27.15
CA PRO A 586 7.24 20.31 -26.63
C PRO A 586 8.65 19.78 -26.37
N ILE A 587 9.58 20.01 -27.30
CA ILE A 587 11.00 19.61 -27.13
C ILE A 587 11.61 20.33 -25.93
N CYS A 588 11.37 21.64 -25.81
CA CYS A 588 11.80 22.45 -24.66
C CYS A 588 11.24 21.94 -23.34
N SER A 589 9.97 21.51 -23.32
CA SER A 589 9.33 20.97 -22.13
C SER A 589 9.99 19.68 -21.62
N LEU A 590 10.54 18.85 -22.51
CA LEU A 590 11.28 17.63 -22.13
C LEU A 590 12.55 17.92 -21.33
N ALA A 591 13.15 19.11 -21.48
CA ALA A 591 14.34 19.49 -20.71
C ALA A 591 14.09 19.46 -19.19
N PHE A 592 12.86 19.71 -18.76
CA PHE A 592 12.50 19.74 -17.33
C PHE A 592 12.32 18.35 -16.72
N GLU A 593 12.11 17.31 -17.53
CA GLU A 593 11.95 15.94 -17.04
C GLU A 593 13.22 15.46 -16.34
N GLY A 594 14.38 15.77 -16.93
CA GLY A 594 15.69 15.45 -16.37
C GLY A 594 16.16 16.35 -15.24
N ALA A 595 15.36 17.35 -14.83
CA ALA A 595 15.79 18.32 -13.82
C ALA A 595 16.24 17.65 -12.52
N PRO A 596 17.38 18.11 -11.93
CA PRO A 596 17.88 17.55 -10.69
C PRO A 596 16.89 17.75 -9.55
N GLU A 597 16.86 16.80 -8.63
CA GLU A 597 16.03 16.82 -7.44
C GLU A 597 16.54 17.89 -6.45
N ASP A 598 15.61 18.59 -5.79
CA ASP A 598 15.96 19.47 -4.67
C ASP A 598 16.42 18.59 -3.47
N PRO A 599 17.63 18.80 -2.93
CA PRO A 599 18.12 18.04 -1.77
C PRO A 599 17.21 18.10 -0.54
N ARG A 600 16.37 19.14 -0.43
CA ARG A 600 15.43 19.35 0.69
C ARG A 600 14.05 18.73 0.44
N LEU A 601 13.85 18.00 -0.67
CA LEU A 601 12.54 17.50 -1.10
C LEU A 601 11.84 16.66 -0.01
N MET A 602 12.60 15.81 0.71
CA MET A 602 12.10 14.98 1.80
C MET A 602 12.27 15.60 3.19
N GLN A 603 12.57 16.89 3.27
CA GLN A 603 12.62 17.68 4.50
C GLN A 603 11.46 18.70 4.57
N ARG A 604 10.67 18.80 3.50
CA ARG A 604 9.50 19.68 3.44
C ARG A 604 8.24 18.90 3.78
N PRO A 605 7.27 19.54 4.48
CA PRO A 605 5.96 18.91 4.66
C PRO A 605 5.28 18.66 3.31
N PRO A 606 4.31 17.73 3.25
CA PRO A 606 3.49 17.53 2.07
C PRO A 606 2.78 18.82 1.67
N ARG A 607 2.53 18.99 0.38
CA ARG A 607 1.69 20.10 -0.11
C ARG A 607 0.26 19.95 0.39
N HIS A 608 -0.44 21.06 0.55
CA HIS A 608 -1.86 21.02 0.86
C HIS A 608 -2.66 20.41 -0.31
N ALA A 609 -3.65 19.59 0.00
CA ALA A 609 -4.51 18.93 -1.01
C ALA A 609 -5.20 19.93 -1.95
N ARG A 610 -5.41 21.19 -1.50
CA ARG A 610 -5.99 22.29 -2.29
C ARG A 610 -4.97 23.07 -3.11
N GLU A 611 -3.67 22.83 -2.94
CA GLU A 611 -2.63 23.52 -3.70
C GLU A 611 -2.59 22.97 -5.13
N GLY A 612 -3.14 23.74 -6.06
CA GLY A 612 -3.11 23.43 -7.48
C GLY A 612 -1.70 23.59 -8.07
N LEU A 613 -1.49 23.01 -9.27
CA LEU A 613 -0.27 23.22 -10.05
C LEU A 613 -0.01 24.66 -10.40
N VAL A 614 -1.07 25.42 -10.59
CA VAL A 614 -1.03 26.81 -11.05
C VAL A 614 -1.74 27.70 -10.04
N GLY A 615 -1.04 28.70 -9.55
CA GLY A 615 -1.56 29.74 -8.65
C GLY A 615 -1.23 31.14 -9.20
N TRP A 616 -1.90 32.15 -8.65
CA TRP A 616 -1.69 33.56 -9.04
C TRP A 616 -0.23 34.01 -9.03
N PRO A 617 0.62 33.63 -8.02
CA PRO A 617 2.04 34.02 -8.04
C PRO A 617 2.79 33.43 -9.23
N MET A 618 2.47 32.19 -9.64
CA MET A 618 3.10 31.54 -10.79
C MET A 618 2.66 32.18 -12.11
N LEU A 619 1.38 32.51 -12.25
CA LEU A 619 0.86 33.21 -13.42
C LEU A 619 1.53 34.57 -13.57
N LEU A 620 1.59 35.38 -12.49
CA LEU A 620 2.23 36.69 -12.53
C LEU A 620 3.74 36.57 -12.88
N GLN A 621 4.43 35.58 -12.30
CA GLN A 621 5.84 35.34 -12.61
C GLN A 621 6.03 34.93 -14.08
N GLY A 622 5.14 34.08 -14.62
CA GLY A 622 5.15 33.71 -16.04
C GLY A 622 4.92 34.90 -16.95
N VAL A 623 3.96 35.78 -16.62
CA VAL A 623 3.69 37.01 -17.38
C VAL A 623 4.90 37.96 -17.38
N VAL A 624 5.57 38.12 -16.21
CA VAL A 624 6.78 38.96 -16.13
C VAL A 624 7.91 38.37 -16.94
N GLN A 625 8.15 37.04 -16.81
CA GLN A 625 9.18 36.32 -17.60
C GLN A 625 8.86 36.42 -19.12
N GLY A 626 7.64 36.16 -19.54
CA GLY A 626 7.25 36.23 -20.92
C GLY A 626 7.32 37.64 -21.45
N GLY A 627 6.97 38.64 -20.66
CA GLY A 627 7.09 40.08 -20.98
C GLY A 627 8.56 40.46 -21.23
N SER A 628 9.50 39.90 -20.52
CA SER A 628 10.94 40.13 -20.71
C SER A 628 11.46 39.60 -22.06
N VAL A 629 10.76 38.66 -22.70
CA VAL A 629 11.04 38.15 -24.04
C VAL A 629 10.24 38.95 -25.08
N LEU A 630 8.96 39.23 -24.80
CA LEU A 630 8.09 39.97 -25.71
C LEU A 630 8.63 41.35 -26.06
N LEU A 631 9.03 42.14 -25.05
CA LEU A 631 9.41 43.53 -25.27
C LEU A 631 10.66 43.71 -26.15
N PRO A 632 11.79 42.99 -25.90
CA PRO A 632 12.94 43.08 -26.78
C PRO A 632 12.67 42.58 -28.20
N THR A 633 11.92 41.47 -28.32
CA THR A 633 11.60 40.89 -29.63
C THR A 633 10.70 41.84 -30.46
N LEU A 634 9.68 42.43 -29.85
CA LEU A 634 8.82 43.42 -30.50
C LEU A 634 9.64 44.70 -30.88
N LEU A 635 10.52 45.14 -29.98
CA LEU A 635 11.39 46.27 -30.24
C LEU A 635 12.33 46.01 -31.44
N ALA A 636 12.93 44.83 -31.51
CA ALA A 636 13.79 44.43 -32.65
C ALA A 636 12.99 44.42 -33.95
N TYR A 637 11.75 43.93 -33.96
CA TYR A 637 10.85 43.99 -35.12
C TYR A 637 10.53 45.44 -35.55
N LEU A 638 10.18 46.28 -34.60
CA LEU A 638 9.91 47.71 -34.88
C LEU A 638 11.10 48.47 -35.40
N LEU A 639 12.29 48.20 -34.82
CA LEU A 639 13.54 48.87 -35.29
C LEU A 639 13.92 48.41 -36.71
N ALA A 640 13.76 47.12 -37.04
CA ALA A 640 14.01 46.60 -38.37
C ALA A 640 13.09 47.23 -39.42
N LEU A 641 11.80 47.36 -39.13
CA LEU A 641 10.86 48.03 -40.02
C LEU A 641 11.18 49.53 -40.19
N ARG A 642 11.53 50.23 -39.09
CA ARG A 642 11.94 51.65 -39.15
C ARG A 642 13.26 51.84 -39.91
N ALA A 643 14.14 50.85 -39.90
CA ALA A 643 15.39 50.87 -40.71
C ALA A 643 15.14 50.58 -42.20
N GLY A 644 13.88 50.45 -42.64
CA GLY A 644 13.51 50.18 -44.02
C GLY A 644 13.71 48.74 -44.48
N GLN A 645 13.89 47.82 -43.56
CA GLN A 645 13.99 46.39 -43.88
C GLN A 645 12.64 45.83 -44.36
N HIS A 646 12.73 44.87 -45.30
CA HIS A 646 11.54 44.14 -45.76
C HIS A 646 10.83 43.46 -44.60
N ALA A 647 9.51 43.34 -44.61
CA ALA A 647 8.70 42.74 -43.57
C ALA A 647 9.16 41.29 -43.25
N ASP A 648 9.62 40.53 -44.25
CA ASP A 648 10.08 39.17 -44.08
C ASP A 648 11.42 39.09 -43.30
N VAL A 649 12.33 40.03 -43.52
CA VAL A 649 13.61 40.13 -42.77
C VAL A 649 13.32 40.51 -41.31
N ALA A 650 12.46 41.52 -41.11
CA ALA A 650 12.06 41.93 -39.76
C ALA A 650 11.37 40.80 -38.99
N ARG A 651 10.51 40.03 -39.68
CA ARG A 651 9.83 38.86 -39.13
C ARG A 651 10.80 37.77 -38.75
N THR A 652 11.77 37.43 -39.64
CA THR A 652 12.82 36.44 -39.37
C THR A 652 13.63 36.82 -38.15
N LEU A 653 14.04 38.09 -38.03
CA LEU A 653 14.79 38.58 -36.86
C LEU A 653 14.01 38.43 -35.57
N ALA A 654 12.70 38.74 -35.60
CA ALA A 654 11.84 38.57 -34.41
C ALA A 654 11.62 37.11 -34.05
N VAL A 655 11.43 36.22 -35.03
CA VAL A 655 11.25 34.78 -34.74
C VAL A 655 12.52 34.18 -34.14
N VAL A 656 13.69 34.54 -34.66
CA VAL A 656 15.00 34.11 -34.07
C VAL A 656 15.16 34.67 -32.65
N GLY A 657 14.78 35.90 -32.40
CA GLY A 657 14.78 36.52 -31.08
C GLY A 657 13.83 35.81 -30.10
N LEU A 658 12.66 35.41 -30.56
CA LEU A 658 11.70 34.63 -29.79
C LEU A 658 12.26 33.26 -29.41
N MET A 659 12.88 32.55 -30.37
CA MET A 659 13.51 31.23 -30.11
C MET A 659 14.64 31.32 -29.08
N ALA A 660 15.51 32.30 -29.22
CA ALA A 660 16.60 32.56 -28.26
C ALA A 660 16.02 32.89 -26.85
N GLY A 661 14.94 33.69 -26.82
CA GLY A 661 14.23 34.01 -25.60
C GLY A 661 13.59 32.79 -24.93
N ASN A 662 12.96 31.92 -25.71
CA ASN A 662 12.39 30.66 -25.19
C ASN A 662 13.45 29.74 -24.58
N LEU A 663 14.62 29.59 -25.22
CA LEU A 663 15.73 28.83 -24.65
C LEU A 663 16.24 29.45 -23.35
N LEU A 664 16.31 30.77 -23.26
CA LEU A 664 16.67 31.48 -22.03
C LEU A 664 15.63 31.24 -20.93
N LEU A 665 14.33 31.23 -21.25
CA LEU A 665 13.26 30.91 -20.32
C LEU A 665 13.37 29.47 -19.80
N VAL A 666 13.72 28.51 -20.65
CA VAL A 666 14.01 27.12 -20.22
C VAL A 666 15.16 27.12 -19.20
N ALA A 667 16.29 27.78 -19.53
CA ALA A 667 17.46 27.83 -18.65
C ALA A 667 17.13 28.47 -17.28
N VAL A 668 16.40 29.60 -17.27
CA VAL A 668 15.99 30.31 -16.05
C VAL A 668 15.06 29.43 -15.19
N ASN A 669 14.06 28.79 -15.78
CA ASN A 669 13.10 27.99 -15.05
C ASN A 669 13.70 26.63 -14.60
N LEU A 670 14.62 26.06 -15.35
CA LEU A 670 15.36 24.86 -14.96
C LEU A 670 16.27 25.13 -13.76
N SER A 671 16.94 26.30 -13.75
CA SER A 671 17.85 26.70 -12.68
C SER A 671 17.16 27.28 -11.44
N ALA A 672 15.85 27.47 -11.48
CA ALA A 672 15.08 28.05 -10.37
C ALA A 672 15.28 27.25 -9.06
N GLY A 673 15.80 27.91 -8.04
CA GLY A 673 16.12 27.31 -6.73
C GLY A 673 17.48 26.63 -6.62
N LEU A 674 18.16 26.33 -7.73
CA LEU A 674 19.45 25.62 -7.77
C LEU A 674 20.61 26.48 -8.33
N GLY A 675 20.30 27.68 -8.86
CA GLY A 675 21.28 28.56 -9.52
C GLY A 675 21.81 28.00 -10.85
N TRP A 676 22.62 28.78 -11.55
CA TRP A 676 23.18 28.44 -12.88
C TRP A 676 24.00 27.15 -12.90
N ARG A 677 24.50 26.68 -11.74
CA ARG A 677 25.19 25.40 -11.59
C ARG A 677 24.28 24.20 -11.94
N ALA A 678 22.95 24.36 -11.88
CA ALA A 678 22.01 23.33 -12.30
C ALA A 678 22.16 22.96 -13.79
N LEU A 679 22.56 23.91 -14.64
CA LEU A 679 22.80 23.68 -16.08
C LEU A 679 24.07 22.83 -16.35
N ALA A 680 25.02 22.79 -15.41
CA ALA A 680 26.19 21.95 -15.47
C ALA A 680 25.99 20.55 -14.87
N ALA A 681 24.87 20.30 -14.22
CA ALA A 681 24.58 19.01 -13.62
C ALA A 681 24.28 17.92 -14.68
N PRO A 682 24.60 16.65 -14.43
CA PRO A 682 24.29 15.54 -15.36
C PRO A 682 22.81 15.47 -15.77
N GLY A 683 21.90 15.89 -14.90
CA GLY A 683 20.47 15.98 -15.16
C GLY A 683 20.05 17.07 -16.16
N ALA A 684 20.93 18.01 -16.50
CA ALA A 684 20.68 19.06 -17.48
C ALA A 684 21.06 18.66 -18.93
N ARG A 685 21.55 17.45 -19.16
CA ARG A 685 21.86 16.95 -20.52
C ARG A 685 20.71 17.16 -21.52
N PRO A 686 19.43 16.90 -21.18
CA PRO A 686 18.32 17.15 -22.09
C PRO A 686 18.24 18.64 -22.52
N PHE A 687 18.52 19.59 -21.62
CA PHE A 687 18.55 21.02 -21.97
C PHE A 687 19.58 21.32 -23.08
N TRP A 688 20.80 20.78 -22.96
CA TRP A 688 21.84 21.02 -23.97
C TRP A 688 21.51 20.37 -25.31
N VAL A 689 20.85 19.20 -25.30
CA VAL A 689 20.35 18.58 -26.54
C VAL A 689 19.31 19.46 -27.18
N VAL A 690 18.37 19.98 -26.40
CA VAL A 690 17.35 20.93 -26.89
C VAL A 690 17.98 22.20 -27.43
N ALA A 691 18.95 22.77 -26.71
CA ALA A 691 19.65 24.00 -27.14
C ALA A 691 20.45 23.85 -28.47
N VAL A 692 20.85 22.62 -28.80
CA VAL A 692 21.49 22.32 -30.08
C VAL A 692 20.49 22.13 -31.23
N ILE A 693 19.31 21.59 -30.91
CA ILE A 693 18.25 21.31 -31.89
C ILE A 693 17.48 22.61 -32.25
N ALA A 694 17.22 23.47 -31.28
CA ALA A 694 16.55 24.75 -31.46
C ALA A 694 17.45 25.82 -32.04
#